data_d792dc3fa1bcb66b1a7b4a2ab703c044
#
_entry.id   d792dc3fa1bcb66b1a7b4a2ab703c044
#
_cell.length_a   1.000
_cell.length_b   1.000
_cell.length_c   1.000
_cell.angle_alpha   90.00
_cell.angle_beta   90.00
_cell.angle_gamma   90.00
#
_symmetry.space_group_name_H-M   'P 1'
#
loop_
_entity.id
_entity.type
_entity.pdbx_description
1 polymer ?
#
loop_
_entity_poly.entity_id
_entity_poly.type
_entity_poly.pdbx_seq_one_letter_code
_entity_poly.pdbx_strand_id
1 'polypeptide(L)'
;MKKNLTLIFSAFLLSMSAYAQTAEQIVDNYEAKAIAGNVEYKFAQTINDDLNQRVYTQRTFQGIPIYNSYSTYIIKDKQVISKTSSENFNISLKNADISPSLNFNDALNKVAQSEGLKFFSDSKIDQNGVYFSKDDSSELVYYINDQNQAILSYAFSYQLVKDNHNDIIHVIVNAMNGAILEKHNNTLSCGFDHGAFHNENLATFNKADWDWLYADVKNVASPQYNVYQLPLEAPNRGGRSFADLSVSNATASPNGWHNTAESTVKTRTEGNNVRAVRDHDSKGYQTYNSISNTVTIKDTDYADGGNDLNFDFPMNLSNHPYTNWEGATTNLFYMNNMMHDIFYNYGFTEANGNFQKVNFDKGGTGNDDVVALAQTGVSLGYTNNATFATPADGRSPRMAMYLWNKTPEPLIINSPANIAGSYQATVPTWGGTLTSTALTGDLALIVKSETTGTPYDGCGTITNAAEVNDKIAIIYRGDCSFAIKVKNAQNAGAKAAIIVNNVDGMINMSGDDTTITIPAISISKADGDAIMQELQNKVVVNGSLLKPDESFIDGSLDNGIIAHEYGHGISNRLTGPITNANCLNNLEQMGEGWSDFFGLMITQLPSDISTTKRGIGTFAVGEKKEGVGIRPTVYSTDMTVNPARYGFLKTYGNSDSPHNTGYVWASMLWDLNWKMVNKYGFSPDLYNGKAGNNMAIQLVMTGLKLQPCFPGFVDGRDAILKADEQLNNGVNKCEIWEAFSARGLGYSAKQGSSNSRTDGTEAFDMPPVEELECKLATSDVKQSTFQMYPNPAKDVVYIVDKSIKNDIKVDIVDMTGKVVSTSNVKFDGQKGTVSTDNLPKGIYILKFETGNGTITKKLIKN
;
A
#
# COMPACT_ATOMS: atom_id res chain seq x y z
N MET A 1 55.13 5.30 59.50
CA MET A 1 53.82 4.67 59.18
C MET A 1 52.98 5.59 58.31
N LYS A 2 53.54 6.28 57.31
CA LYS A 2 52.76 7.13 56.34
C LYS A 2 53.12 6.90 54.86
N LYS A 3 53.87 5.86 54.50
CA LYS A 3 54.27 5.56 53.10
C LYS A 3 53.61 4.31 52.50
N ASN A 4 52.92 3.50 53.30
CA ASN A 4 52.32 2.26 52.76
C ASN A 4 50.79 2.33 52.52
N LEU A 5 50.14 3.50 52.80
CA LEU A 5 48.70 3.62 52.57
C LEU A 5 48.35 4.17 51.19
N THR A 6 49.33 4.78 50.48
CA THR A 6 49.11 5.38 49.18
C THR A 6 49.30 4.36 48.02
N LEU A 7 49.99 3.26 48.21
CA LEU A 7 50.16 2.19 47.18
C LEU A 7 48.96 1.24 47.15
N ILE A 8 48.20 1.09 48.21
CA ILE A 8 47.01 0.21 48.21
C ILE A 8 45.79 0.90 47.55
N PHE A 9 45.68 2.23 47.62
CA PHE A 9 44.61 2.99 46.95
C PHE A 9 44.84 3.12 45.43
N SER A 10 46.08 3.11 44.96
CA SER A 10 46.41 3.12 43.51
C SER A 10 46.22 1.75 42.83
N ALA A 11 46.35 0.64 43.59
CA ALA A 11 46.08 -0.70 43.05
C ALA A 11 44.62 -1.06 43.03
N PHE A 12 43.75 -0.39 43.81
CA PHE A 12 42.30 -0.62 43.82
C PHE A 12 41.56 0.23 42.79
N LEU A 13 42.16 1.32 42.28
CA LEU A 13 41.60 2.14 41.21
C LEU A 13 41.97 1.64 39.81
N LEU A 14 42.91 0.71 39.69
CA LEU A 14 43.28 0.07 38.43
C LEU A 14 42.55 -1.24 38.13
N SER A 15 41.67 -1.72 39.00
CA SER A 15 40.93 -2.99 38.79
C SER A 15 39.43 -2.83 38.51
N MET A 16 38.94 -1.61 38.24
CA MET A 16 37.52 -1.35 37.89
C MET A 16 37.32 -0.61 36.57
N SER A 17 38.22 -0.72 35.60
CA SER A 17 37.88 -0.57 34.18
C SER A 17 37.50 -1.93 33.63
N ALA A 18 36.39 -2.46 34.09
CA ALA A 18 35.68 -3.45 33.25
C ALA A 18 35.31 -2.68 31.97
N TYR A 19 36.12 -2.81 30.90
CA TYR A 19 35.78 -2.30 29.60
C TYR A 19 34.42 -2.88 29.24
N ALA A 20 33.40 -2.02 29.16
CA ALA A 20 32.13 -2.43 28.60
C ALA A 20 32.44 -2.92 27.17
N GLN A 21 32.15 -4.17 26.88
CA GLN A 21 32.34 -4.76 25.56
C GLN A 21 31.49 -3.99 24.57
N THR A 22 32.09 -3.52 23.45
CA THR A 22 31.33 -2.83 22.39
C THR A 22 30.45 -3.81 21.63
N ALA A 23 29.48 -3.28 20.90
CA ALA A 23 28.61 -4.09 20.06
C ALA A 23 29.37 -4.90 19.02
N GLU A 24 30.37 -4.27 18.41
CA GLU A 24 31.27 -4.91 17.43
C GLU A 24 32.05 -6.07 18.10
N GLN A 25 32.59 -5.88 19.29
CA GLN A 25 33.29 -6.95 20.02
C GLN A 25 32.37 -8.12 20.37
N ILE A 26 31.09 -7.86 20.61
CA ILE A 26 30.08 -8.91 20.88
C ILE A 26 29.85 -9.72 19.61
N VAL A 27 29.71 -9.06 18.45
CA VAL A 27 29.56 -9.72 17.15
C VAL A 27 30.80 -10.52 16.78
N ASP A 28 32.03 -9.93 16.92
CA ASP A 28 33.28 -10.61 16.66
C ASP A 28 33.43 -11.90 17.49
N ASN A 29 33.08 -11.83 18.77
CA ASN A 29 33.11 -13.01 19.65
C ASN A 29 32.05 -14.07 19.30
N TYR A 30 30.90 -13.64 18.78
CA TYR A 30 29.85 -14.54 18.29
C TYR A 30 30.31 -15.27 17.02
N GLU A 31 30.83 -14.53 16.03
CA GLU A 31 31.30 -15.09 14.76
C GLU A 31 32.53 -16.00 14.97
N ALA A 32 33.47 -15.62 15.84
CA ALA A 32 34.63 -16.46 16.16
C ALA A 32 34.29 -17.83 16.74
N LYS A 33 33.10 -17.97 17.35
CA LYS A 33 32.57 -19.25 17.89
C LYS A 33 31.78 -20.05 16.85
N ALA A 34 31.16 -19.37 15.90
CA ALA A 34 30.19 -19.95 14.99
C ALA A 34 30.79 -20.53 13.71
N ILE A 35 31.99 -20.10 13.30
CA ILE A 35 32.54 -20.41 11.97
C ILE A 35 33.95 -21.02 12.07
N ALA A 36 34.06 -22.22 11.55
CA ALA A 36 35.37 -22.86 11.25
C ALA A 36 35.89 -22.39 9.87
N GLY A 37 36.11 -21.06 9.70
CA GLY A 37 36.63 -20.45 8.47
C GLY A 37 36.65 -18.93 8.58
N ASN A 38 37.74 -18.29 8.16
CA ASN A 38 37.85 -16.83 8.16
C ASN A 38 36.90 -16.22 7.12
N VAL A 39 35.69 -15.85 7.51
CA VAL A 39 34.82 -14.97 6.71
C VAL A 39 35.22 -13.54 7.05
N GLU A 40 35.74 -12.81 6.07
CA GLU A 40 36.02 -11.39 6.23
C GLU A 40 34.73 -10.60 6.16
N TYR A 41 34.57 -9.63 7.06
CA TYR A 41 33.46 -8.67 7.02
C TYR A 41 33.88 -7.29 7.56
N LYS A 42 33.16 -6.26 7.17
CA LYS A 42 33.27 -4.92 7.76
C LYS A 42 31.99 -4.61 8.53
N PHE A 43 32.10 -3.82 9.59
CA PHE A 43 30.94 -3.23 10.24
C PHE A 43 30.37 -2.12 9.35
N ALA A 44 29.09 -2.21 9.06
CA ALA A 44 28.39 -1.24 8.22
C ALA A 44 27.68 -0.19 9.07
N GLN A 45 26.97 -0.63 10.11
CA GLN A 45 26.21 0.27 10.99
C GLN A 45 25.86 -0.40 12.33
N THR A 46 25.73 0.42 13.38
CA THR A 46 25.13 0.03 14.66
C THR A 46 23.99 0.98 14.98
N ILE A 47 22.79 0.44 15.23
CA ILE A 47 21.59 1.19 15.59
C ILE A 47 21.18 0.76 17.00
N ASN A 48 20.93 1.74 17.88
CA ASN A 48 20.35 1.51 19.19
C ASN A 48 18.88 1.91 19.13
N ASP A 49 17.99 0.98 19.42
CA ASP A 49 16.56 1.25 19.57
C ASP A 49 16.08 0.85 20.98
N ASP A 50 14.82 1.19 21.31
CA ASP A 50 14.28 1.04 22.67
C ASP A 50 14.28 -0.40 23.20
N LEU A 51 14.40 -1.39 22.32
CA LEU A 51 14.33 -2.80 22.68
C LEU A 51 15.65 -3.53 22.57
N ASN A 52 16.49 -3.19 21.58
CA ASN A 52 17.69 -3.92 21.24
C ASN A 52 18.72 -3.05 20.52
N GLN A 53 19.97 -3.55 20.48
CA GLN A 53 21.01 -3.00 19.63
C GLN A 53 21.11 -3.85 18.36
N ARG A 54 21.01 -3.23 17.19
CA ARG A 54 21.16 -3.87 15.90
C ARG A 54 22.51 -3.51 15.30
N VAL A 55 23.26 -4.53 14.89
CA VAL A 55 24.57 -4.37 14.24
C VAL A 55 24.49 -4.96 12.85
N TYR A 56 24.82 -4.16 11.86
CA TYR A 56 24.93 -4.59 10.48
C TYR A 56 26.39 -4.82 10.10
N THR A 57 26.70 -5.99 9.53
CA THR A 57 27.99 -6.26 8.91
C THR A 57 27.80 -6.55 7.43
N GLN A 58 28.82 -6.27 6.63
CA GLN A 58 28.86 -6.61 5.21
C GLN A 58 30.06 -7.51 4.95
N ARG A 59 29.85 -8.64 4.27
CA ARG A 59 30.94 -9.54 3.88
C ARG A 59 31.93 -8.81 2.95
N THR A 60 33.21 -9.11 3.12
CA THR A 60 34.28 -8.58 2.27
C THR A 60 35.17 -9.70 1.76
N PHE A 61 35.87 -9.45 0.68
CA PHE A 61 36.99 -10.25 0.21
C PHE A 61 38.14 -9.35 -0.12
N GLN A 62 39.30 -9.58 0.53
CA GLN A 62 40.48 -8.70 0.44
C GLN A 62 40.16 -7.23 0.67
N GLY A 63 39.27 -6.96 1.64
CA GLY A 63 38.82 -5.63 2.00
C GLY A 63 37.77 -5.00 1.07
N ILE A 64 37.46 -5.62 -0.08
CA ILE A 64 36.42 -5.16 -1.00
C ILE A 64 35.07 -5.79 -0.59
N PRO A 65 34.00 -4.98 -0.37
CA PRO A 65 32.69 -5.49 0.01
C PRO A 65 32.08 -6.36 -1.09
N ILE A 66 31.31 -7.36 -0.66
CA ILE A 66 30.42 -8.10 -1.55
C ILE A 66 29.08 -7.37 -1.54
N TYR A 67 28.58 -7.01 -2.72
CA TYR A 67 27.36 -6.25 -2.89
C TYR A 67 26.17 -6.94 -2.19
N ASN A 68 25.42 -6.16 -1.38
CA ASN A 68 24.22 -6.59 -0.65
C ASN A 68 24.37 -7.82 0.26
N SER A 69 25.59 -8.18 0.65
CA SER A 69 25.89 -9.33 1.55
C SER A 69 25.83 -8.92 3.02
N TYR A 70 24.72 -8.37 3.47
CA TYR A 70 24.57 -7.91 4.84
C TYR A 70 24.15 -9.04 5.79
N SER A 71 24.67 -8.96 7.02
CA SER A 71 24.15 -9.71 8.17
C SER A 71 23.70 -8.73 9.24
N THR A 72 22.51 -9.00 9.82
CA THR A 72 21.94 -8.23 10.91
C THR A 72 22.01 -9.04 12.20
N TYR A 73 22.62 -8.47 13.22
CA TYR A 73 22.72 -9.06 14.56
C TYR A 73 21.88 -8.25 15.53
N ILE A 74 21.07 -8.94 16.32
CA ILE A 74 20.33 -8.34 17.42
C ILE A 74 21.04 -8.69 18.73
N ILE A 75 21.44 -7.64 19.44
CA ILE A 75 22.16 -7.76 20.72
C ILE A 75 21.24 -7.31 21.85
N LYS A 76 21.02 -8.21 22.82
CA LYS A 76 20.30 -7.92 24.06
C LYS A 76 21.14 -8.44 25.22
N ASP A 77 21.24 -7.68 26.31
CA ASP A 77 21.98 -8.06 27.51
C ASP A 77 23.42 -8.54 27.21
N LYS A 78 24.09 -7.87 26.27
CA LYS A 78 25.45 -8.20 25.78
C LYS A 78 25.59 -9.58 25.11
N GLN A 79 24.53 -10.11 24.57
CA GLN A 79 24.51 -11.36 23.83
C GLN A 79 23.81 -11.19 22.48
N VAL A 80 24.30 -11.83 21.45
CA VAL A 80 23.59 -11.96 20.17
C VAL A 80 22.43 -12.92 20.37
N ILE A 81 21.21 -12.44 20.28
CA ILE A 81 19.98 -13.22 20.42
C ILE A 81 19.40 -13.64 19.07
N SER A 82 19.77 -12.94 18.01
CA SER A 82 19.34 -13.28 16.64
C SER A 82 20.37 -12.83 15.62
N LYS A 83 20.54 -13.63 14.56
CA LYS A 83 21.27 -13.29 13.35
C LYS A 83 20.39 -13.56 12.15
N THR A 84 20.35 -12.61 11.22
CA THR A 84 19.74 -12.79 9.90
C THR A 84 20.78 -12.41 8.85
N SER A 85 20.90 -13.17 7.79
CA SER A 85 21.88 -12.90 6.72
C SER A 85 21.20 -13.03 5.37
N SER A 86 21.59 -12.18 4.42
CA SER A 86 21.34 -12.45 3.01
C SER A 86 21.88 -13.84 2.64
N GLU A 87 21.29 -14.47 1.63
CA GLU A 87 21.56 -15.88 1.27
C GLU A 87 23.05 -16.30 1.35
N ASN A 88 23.25 -17.59 1.68
CA ASN A 88 24.59 -18.21 1.70
C ASN A 88 25.16 -18.34 0.29
N PHE A 89 25.92 -17.36 -0.11
CA PHE A 89 26.65 -17.42 -1.37
C PHE A 89 27.79 -18.45 -1.27
N ASN A 90 27.68 -19.55 -1.99
CA ASN A 90 28.82 -20.44 -2.28
C ASN A 90 29.70 -19.78 -3.36
N ILE A 91 30.39 -18.70 -2.98
CA ILE A 91 31.11 -17.83 -3.91
C ILE A 91 32.48 -18.40 -4.18
N SER A 92 32.83 -18.53 -5.45
CA SER A 92 34.21 -18.77 -5.86
C SER A 92 34.95 -17.44 -6.06
N LEU A 93 35.64 -16.99 -5.02
CA LEU A 93 36.44 -15.76 -5.05
C LEU A 93 37.90 -16.00 -5.51
N LYS A 94 38.26 -17.23 -5.80
CA LYS A 94 39.65 -17.67 -5.96
C LYS A 94 40.41 -16.98 -7.13
N ASN A 95 39.71 -16.47 -8.13
CA ASN A 95 40.26 -15.79 -9.30
C ASN A 95 39.61 -14.43 -9.58
N ALA A 96 39.04 -13.79 -8.56
CA ALA A 96 38.39 -12.50 -8.73
C ALA A 96 39.45 -11.39 -8.96
N ASP A 97 39.16 -10.47 -9.89
CA ASP A 97 40.00 -9.29 -10.10
C ASP A 97 39.94 -8.41 -8.85
N ILE A 98 41.09 -7.84 -8.46
CA ILE A 98 41.20 -7.02 -7.25
C ILE A 98 41.48 -5.54 -7.55
N SER A 99 41.68 -5.20 -8.82
CA SER A 99 41.94 -3.83 -9.26
C SER A 99 41.11 -3.51 -10.51
N PRO A 100 40.35 -2.39 -10.53
CA PRO A 100 39.57 -2.01 -11.69
C PRO A 100 40.48 -1.60 -12.87
N SER A 101 40.10 -1.97 -14.10
CA SER A 101 40.74 -1.48 -15.33
C SER A 101 40.21 -0.12 -15.76
N LEU A 102 39.01 0.24 -15.35
CA LEU A 102 38.38 1.53 -15.56
C LEU A 102 38.37 2.31 -14.25
N ASN A 103 38.63 3.62 -14.30
CA ASN A 103 38.26 4.46 -13.17
C ASN A 103 36.74 4.72 -13.15
N PHE A 104 36.23 5.27 -12.04
CA PHE A 104 34.82 5.49 -11.86
C PHE A 104 34.21 6.40 -12.93
N ASN A 105 34.86 7.49 -13.30
CA ASN A 105 34.36 8.39 -14.34
C ASN A 105 34.28 7.73 -15.71
N ASP A 106 35.19 6.83 -16.06
CA ASP A 106 35.13 6.09 -17.30
C ASP A 106 33.94 5.12 -17.30
N ALA A 107 33.68 4.44 -16.16
CA ALA A 107 32.54 3.57 -15.99
C ALA A 107 31.20 4.36 -16.11
N LEU A 108 31.11 5.51 -15.46
CA LEU A 108 29.95 6.40 -15.53
C LEU A 108 29.70 6.91 -16.95
N ASN A 109 30.75 7.32 -17.68
CA ASN A 109 30.63 7.75 -19.07
C ASN A 109 30.15 6.61 -19.98
N LYS A 110 30.53 5.36 -19.71
CA LYS A 110 30.06 4.20 -20.46
C LYS A 110 28.55 3.93 -20.19
N VAL A 111 28.08 4.13 -18.96
CA VAL A 111 26.64 4.08 -18.65
C VAL A 111 25.89 5.15 -19.43
N ALA A 112 26.35 6.40 -19.39
CA ALA A 112 25.70 7.48 -20.13
C ALA A 112 25.68 7.21 -21.65
N GLN A 113 26.74 6.66 -22.21
CA GLN A 113 26.78 6.29 -23.63
C GLN A 113 25.83 5.14 -24.00
N SER A 114 25.76 4.11 -23.15
CA SER A 114 24.87 2.96 -23.37
C SER A 114 23.39 3.34 -23.34
N GLU A 115 23.04 4.34 -22.52
CA GLU A 115 21.67 4.86 -22.41
C GLU A 115 21.35 5.97 -23.45
N GLY A 116 22.35 6.36 -24.28
CA GLY A 116 22.17 7.45 -25.24
C GLY A 116 22.01 8.83 -24.61
N LEU A 117 22.60 9.02 -23.42
CA LEU A 117 22.40 10.19 -22.57
C LEU A 117 23.69 11.03 -22.48
N LYS A 118 23.53 12.30 -22.15
CA LYS A 118 24.63 13.19 -21.84
C LYS A 118 24.86 13.20 -20.33
N PHE A 119 26.11 13.15 -19.92
CA PHE A 119 26.52 13.35 -18.55
C PHE A 119 26.65 14.84 -18.23
N PHE A 120 26.08 15.27 -17.12
CA PHE A 120 26.13 16.62 -16.63
C PHE A 120 26.65 16.62 -15.18
N SER A 121 27.68 17.42 -14.94
CA SER A 121 28.25 17.61 -13.60
C SER A 121 27.62 18.77 -12.84
N ASP A 122 26.71 19.54 -13.46
CA ASP A 122 26.19 20.80 -12.93
C ASP A 122 24.69 20.91 -12.89
N SER A 123 24.22 21.68 -11.95
CA SER A 123 22.96 21.85 -11.25
C SER A 123 21.77 22.41 -12.03
N LYS A 124 21.69 22.29 -13.36
CA LYS A 124 20.47 22.68 -14.10
C LYS A 124 19.89 21.50 -14.85
N ILE A 125 18.80 21.00 -14.30
CA ILE A 125 18.01 19.90 -14.89
C ILE A 125 17.01 20.53 -15.86
N ASP A 126 17.38 20.72 -17.11
CA ASP A 126 16.47 21.23 -18.15
C ASP A 126 16.49 20.41 -19.46
N GLN A 127 17.24 19.30 -19.49
CA GLN A 127 17.41 18.46 -20.67
C GLN A 127 17.52 16.98 -20.30
N ASN A 128 17.23 16.11 -21.25
CA ASN A 128 17.48 14.68 -21.12
C ASN A 128 18.96 14.41 -20.82
N GLY A 129 19.23 13.76 -19.69
CA GLY A 129 20.60 13.49 -19.28
C GLY A 129 20.73 12.70 -17.99
N VAL A 130 21.99 12.40 -17.66
CA VAL A 130 22.41 11.73 -16.42
C VAL A 130 23.03 12.75 -15.49
N TYR A 131 22.50 12.86 -14.30
CA TYR A 131 23.00 13.75 -13.27
C TYR A 131 23.61 12.92 -12.16
N PHE A 132 24.88 13.17 -11.87
CA PHE A 132 25.59 12.50 -10.81
C PHE A 132 25.98 13.51 -9.73
N SER A 133 25.53 13.28 -8.50
CA SER A 133 25.93 14.10 -7.38
C SER A 133 27.37 13.80 -7.00
N LYS A 134 28.13 14.82 -6.68
CA LYS A 134 29.49 14.69 -6.20
C LYS A 134 29.61 13.95 -4.87
N ASP A 135 28.50 13.92 -4.12
CA ASP A 135 28.35 13.19 -2.85
C ASP A 135 27.80 11.77 -3.04
N ASP A 136 27.41 11.40 -4.28
CA ASP A 136 27.07 10.03 -4.62
C ASP A 136 28.36 9.21 -4.67
N SER A 137 28.69 8.56 -3.56
CA SER A 137 29.83 7.69 -3.47
C SER A 137 29.62 6.45 -4.33
N SER A 138 30.51 6.26 -5.30
CA SER A 138 30.63 4.95 -5.91
C SER A 138 31.31 4.02 -4.94
N GLU A 139 30.77 2.85 -4.70
CA GLU A 139 31.46 1.82 -3.96
C GLU A 139 32.04 0.79 -4.93
N LEU A 140 33.31 0.44 -4.77
CA LEU A 140 33.92 -0.69 -5.46
C LEU A 140 33.50 -1.95 -4.70
N VAL A 141 32.80 -2.85 -5.39
CA VAL A 141 32.17 -4.05 -4.79
C VAL A 141 32.44 -5.29 -5.65
N TYR A 142 32.27 -6.46 -5.07
CA TYR A 142 32.07 -7.70 -5.84
C TYR A 142 30.56 -7.91 -6.05
N TYR A 143 30.14 -7.87 -7.30
CA TYR A 143 28.81 -8.33 -7.72
C TYR A 143 28.85 -9.85 -7.97
N ILE A 144 27.91 -10.58 -7.44
CA ILE A 144 27.78 -12.03 -7.62
C ILE A 144 26.72 -12.30 -8.67
N ASN A 145 27.12 -12.85 -9.82
CA ASN A 145 26.19 -13.19 -10.89
C ASN A 145 25.47 -14.52 -10.65
N ASP A 146 24.54 -14.88 -11.51
CA ASP A 146 23.73 -16.10 -11.43
C ASP A 146 24.55 -17.40 -11.50
N GLN A 147 25.80 -17.34 -11.97
CA GLN A 147 26.73 -18.45 -11.97
C GLN A 147 27.62 -18.50 -10.71
N ASN A 148 27.30 -17.71 -9.67
CA ASN A 148 28.07 -17.57 -8.45
C ASN A 148 29.53 -17.06 -8.67
N GLN A 149 29.75 -16.30 -9.74
CA GLN A 149 31.05 -15.69 -10.02
C GLN A 149 31.08 -14.28 -9.44
N ALA A 150 32.18 -13.92 -8.80
CA ALA A 150 32.43 -12.58 -8.29
C ALA A 150 33.00 -11.69 -9.40
N ILE A 151 32.35 -10.62 -9.71
CA ILE A 151 32.75 -9.64 -10.73
C ILE A 151 33.06 -8.31 -10.03
N LEU A 152 34.29 -7.82 -10.17
CA LEU A 152 34.64 -6.53 -9.63
C LEU A 152 33.87 -5.42 -10.34
N SER A 153 33.15 -4.60 -9.59
CA SER A 153 32.14 -3.69 -10.12
C SER A 153 32.10 -2.39 -9.34
N TYR A 154 31.62 -1.33 -9.99
CA TYR A 154 31.20 -0.12 -9.33
C TYR A 154 29.69 -0.18 -9.08
N ALA A 155 29.26 0.02 -7.82
CA ALA A 155 27.86 0.21 -7.41
C ALA A 155 27.63 1.71 -7.17
N PHE A 156 26.64 2.30 -7.83
CA PHE A 156 26.29 3.71 -7.64
C PHE A 156 24.88 4.02 -8.13
N SER A 157 24.33 5.14 -7.64
CA SER A 157 23.05 5.66 -8.12
C SER A 157 23.28 6.96 -8.87
N TYR A 158 22.43 7.23 -9.85
CA TYR A 158 22.38 8.50 -10.57
C TYR A 158 20.93 8.93 -10.80
N GLN A 159 20.72 10.22 -10.96
CA GLN A 159 19.44 10.77 -11.35
C GLN A 159 19.34 10.76 -12.88
N LEU A 160 18.33 10.11 -13.42
CA LEU A 160 18.04 10.06 -14.83
C LEU A 160 16.87 10.99 -15.14
N VAL A 161 17.12 12.01 -15.96
CA VAL A 161 16.08 12.86 -16.50
C VAL A 161 15.93 12.55 -17.98
N LYS A 162 14.84 11.91 -18.35
CA LYS A 162 14.56 11.52 -19.75
C LYS A 162 13.07 11.51 -19.98
N ASP A 163 12.64 12.02 -21.13
CA ASP A 163 11.23 12.01 -21.56
C ASP A 163 10.27 12.51 -20.46
N ASN A 164 10.75 13.51 -19.69
CA ASN A 164 10.05 14.12 -18.56
C ASN A 164 9.88 13.22 -17.31
N HIS A 165 10.55 12.08 -17.27
CA HIS A 165 10.73 11.28 -16.07
C HIS A 165 11.99 11.73 -15.33
N ASN A 166 11.94 11.70 -14.02
CA ASN A 166 13.05 12.04 -13.13
C ASN A 166 13.22 10.91 -12.12
N ASP A 167 14.03 9.94 -12.51
CA ASP A 167 14.18 8.69 -11.78
C ASP A 167 15.52 8.60 -11.07
N ILE A 168 15.55 7.96 -9.92
CA ILE A 168 16.79 7.54 -9.26
C ILE A 168 17.11 6.12 -9.74
N ILE A 169 18.17 6.02 -10.54
CA ILE A 169 18.60 4.74 -11.10
C ILE A 169 19.82 4.24 -10.32
N HIS A 170 19.74 3.01 -9.81
CA HIS A 170 20.88 2.31 -9.24
C HIS A 170 21.46 1.32 -10.25
N VAL A 171 22.77 1.30 -10.39
CA VAL A 171 23.47 0.42 -11.34
C VAL A 171 24.67 -0.26 -10.72
N ILE A 172 24.90 -1.49 -11.20
CA ILE A 172 26.13 -2.23 -10.99
C ILE A 172 26.87 -2.31 -12.33
N VAL A 173 28.06 -1.79 -12.38
CA VAL A 173 28.84 -1.66 -13.60
C VAL A 173 30.16 -2.42 -13.47
N ASN A 174 30.43 -3.34 -14.39
CA ASN A 174 31.67 -4.09 -14.42
C ASN A 174 32.89 -3.14 -14.48
N ALA A 175 33.73 -3.18 -13.47
CA ALA A 175 34.91 -2.28 -13.35
C ALA A 175 36.04 -2.59 -14.34
N MET A 176 35.92 -3.71 -15.08
CA MET A 176 36.94 -4.10 -16.08
C MET A 176 36.60 -3.59 -17.48
N ASN A 177 35.32 -3.54 -17.84
CA ASN A 177 34.90 -3.22 -19.23
C ASN A 177 33.76 -2.19 -19.33
N GLY A 178 33.11 -1.83 -18.22
CA GLY A 178 32.01 -0.86 -18.17
C GLY A 178 30.65 -1.41 -18.61
N ALA A 179 30.50 -2.72 -18.70
CA ALA A 179 29.20 -3.33 -18.96
C ALA A 179 28.28 -3.15 -17.75
N ILE A 180 27.03 -2.74 -17.99
CA ILE A 180 26.00 -2.72 -16.95
C ILE A 180 25.62 -4.18 -16.67
N LEU A 181 25.80 -4.60 -15.42
CA LEU A 181 25.48 -5.95 -14.94
C LEU A 181 24.09 -6.01 -14.36
N GLU A 182 23.70 -4.94 -13.68
CA GLU A 182 22.39 -4.81 -13.03
C GLU A 182 21.95 -3.36 -13.04
N LYS A 183 20.66 -3.12 -13.19
CA LYS A 183 20.08 -1.78 -13.22
C LYS A 183 18.68 -1.83 -12.60
N HIS A 184 18.46 -0.98 -11.59
CA HIS A 184 17.18 -0.83 -10.92
C HIS A 184 16.72 0.62 -10.92
N ASN A 185 15.43 0.82 -11.02
CA ASN A 185 14.80 2.11 -10.78
C ASN A 185 14.36 2.18 -9.30
N ASN A 186 15.00 3.03 -8.50
CA ASN A 186 14.65 3.26 -7.10
C ASN A 186 13.51 4.26 -6.94
N THR A 187 12.98 4.81 -8.03
CA THR A 187 11.71 5.52 -8.06
C THR A 187 10.64 4.48 -8.31
N LEU A 188 9.92 4.09 -7.26
CA LEU A 188 8.79 3.18 -7.35
C LEU A 188 7.59 3.93 -7.93
N SER A 189 6.79 3.28 -8.72
CA SER A 189 5.73 3.89 -9.51
C SER A 189 4.46 3.06 -9.43
N CYS A 190 3.34 3.69 -9.08
CA CYS A 190 2.01 3.11 -9.13
C CYS A 190 1.31 3.32 -10.48
N GLY A 191 2.06 3.54 -11.55
CA GLY A 191 1.54 3.65 -12.90
C GLY A 191 0.87 2.36 -13.39
N PHE A 192 -0.30 2.48 -14.00
CA PHE A 192 -1.10 1.36 -14.47
C PHE A 192 -1.18 1.34 -15.98
N ASP A 193 -0.83 0.19 -16.55
CA ASP A 193 -1.23 -0.17 -17.91
C ASP A 193 -2.70 -0.62 -17.84
N HIS A 194 -3.57 0.03 -18.64
CA HIS A 194 -5.02 -0.11 -18.59
C HIS A 194 -5.49 -1.51 -19.06
N GLY A 195 -5.40 -2.49 -18.17
CA GLY A 195 -6.03 -3.80 -18.34
C GLY A 195 -7.09 -4.03 -17.27
N ALA A 196 -8.36 -3.82 -17.63
CA ALA A 196 -9.56 -4.15 -16.86
C ALA A 196 -9.96 -3.21 -15.71
N PHE A 197 -10.83 -2.24 -16.02
CA PHE A 197 -11.58 -1.47 -15.03
C PHE A 197 -12.95 -2.11 -14.79
N HIS A 198 -13.30 -2.26 -13.50
CA HIS A 198 -14.65 -2.64 -13.06
C HIS A 198 -15.46 -1.41 -12.70
N ASN A 199 -16.72 -1.42 -13.04
CA ASN A 199 -17.56 -0.23 -12.97
C ASN A 199 -18.77 -0.42 -12.04
N GLU A 200 -18.96 0.50 -11.13
CA GLU A 200 -20.22 0.72 -10.42
C GLU A 200 -20.46 2.20 -10.09
N ASN A 201 -21.71 2.69 -10.29
CA ASN A 201 -22.13 4.08 -10.15
C ASN A 201 -21.85 4.76 -8.80
N LEU A 202 -21.41 6.01 -8.82
CA LEU A 202 -21.23 6.85 -7.63
C LEU A 202 -22.59 7.12 -6.93
N ALA A 203 -22.75 6.62 -5.69
CA ALA A 203 -23.88 6.93 -4.86
C ALA A 203 -23.71 8.30 -4.16
N THR A 204 -24.78 9.05 -4.04
CA THR A 204 -24.84 10.30 -3.27
C THR A 204 -24.64 10.04 -1.78
N PHE A 205 -23.74 10.81 -1.17
CA PHE A 205 -23.35 10.71 0.24
C PHE A 205 -24.42 11.18 1.20
N ASN A 206 -24.58 10.46 2.31
CA ASN A 206 -25.37 10.91 3.45
C ASN A 206 -24.41 11.29 4.60
N LYS A 207 -24.34 12.57 4.93
CA LYS A 207 -23.48 13.16 5.97
C LYS A 207 -23.72 12.57 7.37
N ALA A 208 -24.85 11.96 7.60
CA ALA A 208 -25.32 11.50 8.92
C ALA A 208 -24.53 10.30 9.50
N ASP A 209 -23.71 9.60 8.71
CA ASP A 209 -23.01 8.39 9.16
C ASP A 209 -21.71 8.67 9.93
N TRP A 210 -21.26 9.93 9.99
CA TRP A 210 -19.95 10.32 10.53
C TRP A 210 -19.98 11.34 11.68
N ASP A 211 -21.13 11.97 11.96
CA ASP A 211 -21.27 13.03 12.98
C ASP A 211 -20.96 12.57 14.43
N TRP A 212 -20.77 11.27 14.66
CA TRP A 212 -20.47 10.73 15.98
C TRP A 212 -18.94 10.64 16.28
N LEU A 213 -18.10 10.80 15.27
CA LEU A 213 -16.63 10.71 15.41
C LEU A 213 -16.01 12.02 15.94
N TYR A 214 -16.73 13.14 15.86
CA TYR A 214 -16.17 14.46 16.15
C TYR A 214 -17.06 15.26 17.09
N ALA A 215 -16.90 15.01 18.41
CA ALA A 215 -17.49 15.88 19.43
C ALA A 215 -16.59 17.11 19.64
N ASP A 216 -17.19 18.28 19.56
CA ASP A 216 -16.59 19.61 19.72
C ASP A 216 -15.53 19.70 20.84
N VAL A 217 -14.28 20.00 20.47
CA VAL A 217 -13.30 20.58 21.39
C VAL A 217 -12.94 21.97 20.89
N LYS A 218 -13.40 22.99 21.62
CA LYS A 218 -13.06 24.39 21.38
C LYS A 218 -11.79 24.79 22.14
N ASN A 219 -10.93 25.54 21.46
CA ASN A 219 -9.90 26.48 21.91
C ASN A 219 -8.48 25.98 22.06
N VAL A 220 -7.68 26.24 21.06
CA VAL A 220 -6.43 27.03 21.04
C VAL A 220 -6.20 27.42 19.57
N ALA A 221 -5.54 28.55 19.26
CA ALA A 221 -5.13 28.91 17.90
C ALA A 221 -4.10 27.90 17.38
N SER A 222 -4.59 26.73 16.97
CA SER A 222 -3.81 25.65 16.36
C SER A 222 -3.95 25.79 14.86
N PRO A 223 -2.95 25.36 14.06
CA PRO A 223 -3.08 25.30 12.61
C PRO A 223 -4.38 24.59 12.21
N GLN A 224 -5.10 25.16 11.25
CA GLN A 224 -6.37 24.61 10.76
C GLN A 224 -6.16 24.04 9.37
N TYR A 225 -6.40 22.75 9.17
CA TYR A 225 -6.31 22.09 7.88
C TYR A 225 -7.67 21.51 7.49
N ASN A 226 -8.30 22.06 6.44
CA ASN A 226 -9.52 21.51 5.87
C ASN A 226 -9.16 20.43 4.85
N VAL A 227 -9.15 19.16 5.26
CA VAL A 227 -8.59 18.00 4.53
C VAL A 227 -9.51 16.79 4.59
N TYR A 228 -9.20 15.73 3.86
CA TYR A 228 -9.80 14.42 4.04
C TYR A 228 -9.12 13.73 5.23
N GLN A 229 -9.66 13.97 6.41
CA GLN A 229 -9.06 13.56 7.67
C GLN A 229 -9.13 12.03 7.86
N LEU A 230 -7.99 11.41 8.27
CA LEU A 230 -7.99 9.98 8.62
C LEU A 230 -9.07 9.64 9.67
N PRO A 231 -9.73 8.48 9.57
CA PRO A 231 -9.47 7.37 8.66
C PRO A 231 -10.12 7.47 7.27
N LEU A 232 -10.59 8.66 6.87
CA LEU A 232 -11.20 8.85 5.56
C LEU A 232 -10.16 8.65 4.45
N GLU A 233 -10.38 7.66 3.59
CA GLU A 233 -9.42 7.30 2.56
C GLU A 233 -9.39 8.31 1.41
N ALA A 234 -10.56 8.75 0.94
CA ALA A 234 -10.64 9.62 -0.24
C ALA A 234 -12.02 10.31 -0.35
N PRO A 235 -12.18 11.27 -1.27
CA PRO A 235 -13.44 11.97 -1.51
C PRO A 235 -14.68 11.09 -1.76
N ASN A 236 -14.51 9.92 -2.35
CA ASN A 236 -15.62 8.97 -2.59
C ASN A 236 -16.09 8.27 -1.28
N ARG A 237 -15.48 8.57 -0.15
CA ARG A 237 -15.85 8.03 1.17
C ARG A 237 -16.40 9.09 2.12
N GLY A 238 -16.25 10.39 1.83
CA GLY A 238 -16.76 11.48 2.66
C GLY A 238 -16.23 12.85 2.28
N GLY A 239 -16.71 13.89 2.97
CA GLY A 239 -16.28 15.27 2.78
C GLY A 239 -15.04 15.62 3.59
N ARG A 240 -14.41 16.77 3.24
CA ARG A 240 -13.35 17.36 4.03
C ARG A 240 -13.87 17.88 5.38
N SER A 241 -13.00 17.88 6.35
CA SER A 241 -13.23 18.48 7.67
C SER A 241 -11.95 19.12 8.20
N PHE A 242 -12.08 19.99 9.19
CA PHE A 242 -10.91 20.50 9.89
C PHE A 242 -10.27 19.38 10.72
N ALA A 243 -8.99 19.15 10.48
CA ALA A 243 -8.24 18.12 11.18
C ALA A 243 -8.14 18.46 12.68
N ASP A 244 -8.46 17.49 13.53
CA ASP A 244 -8.22 17.59 14.96
C ASP A 244 -6.75 17.26 15.26
N LEU A 245 -5.94 18.29 15.48
CA LEU A 245 -4.52 18.14 15.83
C LEU A 245 -4.29 18.02 17.34
N SER A 246 -5.33 17.91 18.17
CA SER A 246 -5.19 17.61 19.59
C SER A 246 -4.50 16.26 19.85
N VAL A 247 -4.50 15.40 18.81
CA VAL A 247 -3.80 14.10 18.77
C VAL A 247 -2.44 14.16 18.10
N SER A 248 -1.91 15.34 17.71
CA SER A 248 -0.56 15.45 17.16
C SER A 248 0.45 14.89 18.15
N ASN A 249 1.34 14.04 17.67
CA ASN A 249 2.29 13.34 18.53
C ASN A 249 3.49 14.23 18.86
N ALA A 250 3.47 14.84 20.05
CA ALA A 250 4.56 15.67 20.54
C ALA A 250 5.92 14.92 20.67
N THR A 251 5.92 13.59 20.65
CA THR A 251 7.15 12.79 20.64
C THR A 251 7.76 12.73 19.24
N ALA A 252 6.93 12.56 18.22
CA ALA A 252 7.33 12.49 16.82
C ALA A 252 7.63 13.88 16.23
N SER A 253 6.80 14.85 16.58
CA SER A 253 6.90 16.24 16.09
C SER A 253 6.93 17.22 17.25
N PRO A 254 8.03 17.29 18.03
CA PRO A 254 8.10 18.02 19.29
C PRO A 254 7.88 19.54 19.14
N ASN A 255 8.14 20.09 17.97
CA ASN A 255 7.95 21.51 17.65
C ASN A 255 6.69 21.77 16.80
N GLY A 256 5.83 20.75 16.61
CA GLY A 256 4.73 20.80 15.65
C GLY A 256 5.21 20.66 14.19
N TRP A 257 4.27 20.70 13.25
CA TRP A 257 4.55 20.40 11.85
C TRP A 257 5.21 21.53 11.05
N HIS A 258 5.08 22.79 11.50
CA HIS A 258 5.56 23.98 10.79
C HIS A 258 6.90 24.53 11.28
N ASN A 259 7.54 23.85 12.23
CA ASN A 259 8.76 24.33 12.86
C ASN A 259 9.93 23.36 12.61
N THR A 260 10.99 23.90 12.03
CA THR A 260 12.23 23.16 11.69
C THR A 260 13.34 23.35 12.71
N ALA A 261 13.04 23.71 13.98
CA ALA A 261 14.01 24.14 14.99
C ALA A 261 14.75 25.45 14.65
N GLU A 262 14.46 26.07 13.52
CA GLU A 262 14.84 27.45 13.23
C GLU A 262 13.89 28.40 13.98
N SER A 263 14.30 29.61 14.26
CA SER A 263 13.55 30.53 15.13
C SER A 263 12.22 31.06 14.55
N THR A 264 11.83 30.64 13.35
CA THR A 264 10.61 31.10 12.66
C THR A 264 9.71 29.94 12.24
N VAL A 265 8.45 29.98 12.69
CA VAL A 265 7.40 29.08 12.21
C VAL A 265 7.11 29.37 10.73
N LYS A 266 7.03 28.34 9.90
CA LYS A 266 6.66 28.46 8.49
C LYS A 266 5.15 28.64 8.36
N THR A 267 4.71 29.60 7.56
CA THR A 267 3.27 29.87 7.35
C THR A 267 2.65 29.03 6.25
N ARG A 268 3.44 28.21 5.59
CA ARG A 268 3.09 27.44 4.39
C ARG A 268 3.26 25.94 4.61
N THR A 269 2.89 25.13 3.62
CA THR A 269 2.96 23.66 3.66
C THR A 269 4.42 23.16 3.67
N GLU A 270 5.19 23.65 4.65
CA GLU A 270 6.61 23.35 4.87
C GLU A 270 6.88 23.14 6.36
N GLY A 271 7.68 22.13 6.71
CA GLY A 271 8.04 21.86 8.09
C GLY A 271 9.23 20.93 8.26
N ASN A 272 9.32 20.25 9.41
CA ASN A 272 10.44 19.38 9.69
C ASN A 272 10.35 18.03 8.94
N ASN A 273 9.14 17.56 8.64
CA ASN A 273 8.92 16.22 8.11
C ASN A 273 8.66 16.24 6.59
N VAL A 274 8.10 17.33 6.07
CA VAL A 274 7.69 17.42 4.66
C VAL A 274 7.67 18.86 4.15
N ARG A 275 8.01 19.01 2.89
CA ARG A 275 7.74 20.17 2.02
C ARG A 275 6.75 19.74 0.94
N ALA A 276 5.48 20.13 1.07
CA ALA A 276 4.46 19.83 0.09
C ALA A 276 4.22 21.05 -0.83
N VAL A 277 4.30 20.82 -2.15
CA VAL A 277 4.20 21.88 -3.18
C VAL A 277 3.44 21.37 -4.40
N ARG A 278 2.85 22.29 -5.16
CA ARG A 278 2.38 21.96 -6.51
C ARG A 278 3.57 21.77 -7.45
N ASP A 279 3.42 20.89 -8.45
CA ASP A 279 4.47 20.60 -9.44
C ASP A 279 3.91 20.51 -10.87
N HIS A 280 3.13 21.51 -11.27
CA HIS A 280 2.40 21.51 -12.53
C HIS A 280 3.28 21.36 -13.78
N ASP A 281 4.49 21.86 -13.75
CA ASP A 281 5.45 21.84 -14.85
C ASP A 281 6.51 20.73 -14.70
N SER A 282 6.32 19.81 -13.75
CA SER A 282 7.27 18.75 -13.38
C SER A 282 8.66 19.28 -13.05
N LYS A 283 8.70 20.46 -12.45
CA LYS A 283 9.92 21.21 -12.15
C LYS A 283 10.09 21.54 -10.67
N GLY A 284 9.19 21.12 -9.83
CA GLY A 284 9.23 21.37 -8.37
C GLY A 284 10.53 20.90 -7.69
N TYR A 285 11.34 20.14 -8.42
CA TYR A 285 12.60 19.56 -8.00
C TYR A 285 13.84 20.19 -8.68
N GLN A 286 13.71 21.31 -9.35
CA GLN A 286 14.68 21.78 -10.35
C GLN A 286 15.96 22.39 -9.86
N THR A 287 16.17 22.58 -8.58
CA THR A 287 17.45 23.07 -8.10
C THR A 287 17.97 22.20 -6.96
N TYR A 288 18.25 20.95 -7.27
CA TYR A 288 19.15 20.17 -6.43
C TYR A 288 20.55 20.77 -6.56
N ASN A 289 21.03 21.39 -5.50
CA ASN A 289 22.42 21.81 -5.43
C ASN A 289 23.25 20.64 -4.89
N SER A 290 23.95 19.96 -5.77
CA SER A 290 24.83 18.83 -5.46
C SER A 290 25.93 19.15 -4.45
N ILE A 291 26.30 20.44 -4.30
CA ILE A 291 27.32 20.87 -3.35
C ILE A 291 26.77 21.01 -1.94
N SER A 292 25.51 21.43 -1.78
CA SER A 292 24.86 21.68 -0.49
C SER A 292 23.79 20.64 -0.11
N ASN A 293 23.53 19.66 -0.95
CA ASN A 293 22.45 18.68 -0.81
C ASN A 293 21.07 19.33 -0.54
N THR A 294 20.83 20.49 -1.16
CA THR A 294 19.60 21.28 -0.92
C THR A 294 18.72 21.29 -2.15
N VAL A 295 17.42 21.09 -1.93
CA VAL A 295 16.37 21.29 -2.92
C VAL A 295 15.83 22.70 -2.74
N THR A 296 15.92 23.55 -3.77
CA THR A 296 15.29 24.87 -3.75
C THR A 296 13.93 24.82 -4.47
N ILE A 297 12.87 25.05 -3.72
CA ILE A 297 11.51 25.12 -4.22
C ILE A 297 11.09 26.60 -4.29
N LYS A 298 10.28 26.97 -5.30
CA LYS A 298 9.76 28.34 -5.40
C LYS A 298 8.75 28.61 -4.29
N ASP A 299 8.85 29.76 -3.64
CA ASP A 299 7.91 30.16 -2.58
C ASP A 299 6.43 30.15 -3.03
N THR A 300 6.18 30.40 -4.31
CA THR A 300 4.84 30.44 -4.91
C THR A 300 4.21 29.08 -5.14
N ASP A 301 4.94 28.00 -4.92
CA ASP A 301 4.46 26.62 -5.16
C ASP A 301 3.95 25.96 -3.87
N TYR A 302 4.18 26.58 -2.71
CA TYR A 302 3.59 26.16 -1.44
C TYR A 302 2.15 26.70 -1.28
N ALA A 303 1.29 25.96 -0.64
CA ALA A 303 0.04 26.52 -0.11
C ALA A 303 0.35 27.29 1.19
N ASP A 304 -0.08 28.56 1.26
CA ASP A 304 0.26 29.46 2.38
C ASP A 304 -0.98 29.72 3.25
N GLY A 305 -0.96 29.25 4.49
CA GLY A 305 -2.00 29.44 5.49
C GLY A 305 -1.93 30.79 6.22
N GLY A 306 -0.95 31.64 5.86
CA GLY A 306 -0.71 32.92 6.50
C GLY A 306 -0.27 32.81 7.97
N ASN A 307 -0.18 33.92 8.65
CA ASN A 307 0.29 33.97 10.04
C ASN A 307 -0.60 33.17 11.02
N ASP A 308 -1.87 32.97 10.66
CA ASP A 308 -2.84 32.24 11.48
C ASP A 308 -2.81 30.73 11.19
N LEU A 309 -1.96 30.29 10.26
CA LEU A 309 -1.86 28.89 9.78
C LEU A 309 -3.22 28.31 9.41
N ASN A 310 -4.02 29.07 8.68
CA ASN A 310 -5.34 28.67 8.24
C ASN A 310 -5.30 28.10 6.81
N PHE A 311 -5.28 26.78 6.69
CA PHE A 311 -5.24 26.05 5.42
C PHE A 311 -6.65 25.62 4.99
N ASP A 312 -7.60 26.56 5.00
CA ASP A 312 -8.98 26.36 4.52
C ASP A 312 -9.16 26.91 3.10
N PHE A 313 -8.64 26.18 2.12
CA PHE A 313 -8.75 26.57 0.71
C PHE A 313 -10.03 26.04 0.08
N PRO A 314 -10.74 26.85 -0.72
CA PRO A 314 -11.90 26.40 -1.49
C PRO A 314 -11.54 25.23 -2.40
N MET A 315 -12.40 24.22 -2.49
CA MET A 315 -12.22 23.09 -3.38
C MET A 315 -13.55 22.70 -4.02
N ASN A 316 -13.54 22.54 -5.34
CA ASN A 316 -14.69 22.04 -6.10
C ASN A 316 -14.23 20.91 -7.01
N LEU A 317 -14.60 19.67 -6.67
CA LEU A 317 -14.22 18.47 -7.42
C LEU A 317 -14.85 18.38 -8.82
N SER A 318 -15.84 19.22 -9.13
CA SER A 318 -16.41 19.34 -10.48
C SER A 318 -15.56 20.21 -11.41
N ASN A 319 -14.62 20.98 -10.88
CA ASN A 319 -13.69 21.77 -11.68
C ASN A 319 -12.47 20.93 -12.02
N HIS A 320 -11.71 21.37 -13.06
CA HIS A 320 -10.42 20.77 -13.33
C HIS A 320 -9.53 20.86 -12.08
N PRO A 321 -8.87 19.76 -11.65
CA PRO A 321 -8.08 19.70 -10.41
C PRO A 321 -7.02 20.80 -10.29
N TYR A 322 -6.48 21.27 -11.40
CA TYR A 322 -5.54 22.41 -11.45
C TYR A 322 -6.01 23.61 -10.62
N THR A 323 -7.32 23.85 -10.54
CA THR A 323 -7.90 24.98 -9.79
C THR A 323 -8.00 24.75 -8.29
N ASN A 324 -7.77 23.52 -7.84
CA ASN A 324 -7.88 23.10 -6.44
C ASN A 324 -6.50 22.82 -5.80
N TRP A 325 -5.42 23.26 -6.41
CA TRP A 325 -4.05 22.85 -6.05
C TRP A 325 -3.68 23.18 -4.61
N GLU A 326 -4.15 24.30 -4.04
CA GLU A 326 -3.83 24.69 -2.65
C GLU A 326 -4.44 23.69 -1.67
N GLY A 327 -5.69 23.32 -1.86
CA GLY A 327 -6.34 22.27 -1.05
C GLY A 327 -5.70 20.90 -1.23
N ALA A 328 -5.31 20.55 -2.46
CA ALA A 328 -4.62 19.30 -2.76
C ALA A 328 -3.24 19.23 -2.08
N THR A 329 -2.46 20.31 -2.19
CA THR A 329 -1.15 20.45 -1.53
C THR A 329 -1.28 20.41 0.00
N THR A 330 -2.35 21.01 0.54
CA THR A 330 -2.65 20.96 1.98
C THR A 330 -2.96 19.53 2.44
N ASN A 331 -3.78 18.78 1.68
CA ASN A 331 -4.06 17.38 1.99
C ASN A 331 -2.79 16.51 1.94
N LEU A 332 -1.94 16.75 0.96
CA LEU A 332 -0.66 16.05 0.82
C LEU A 332 0.29 16.37 1.97
N PHE A 333 0.36 17.63 2.43
CA PHE A 333 1.11 18.03 3.62
C PHE A 333 0.59 17.35 4.89
N TYR A 334 -0.72 17.38 5.10
CA TYR A 334 -1.38 16.72 6.22
C TYR A 334 -1.05 15.24 6.26
N MET A 335 -1.25 14.52 5.15
CA MET A 335 -1.06 13.08 5.11
C MET A 335 0.39 12.65 5.32
N ASN A 336 1.37 13.37 4.76
CA ASN A 336 2.78 13.04 5.00
C ASN A 336 3.16 13.22 6.48
N ASN A 337 2.65 14.27 7.14
CA ASN A 337 2.86 14.46 8.57
C ASN A 337 2.15 13.38 9.41
N MET A 338 0.93 12.99 9.03
CA MET A 338 0.22 11.89 9.70
C MET A 338 0.99 10.57 9.58
N MET A 339 1.50 10.24 8.40
CA MET A 339 2.31 9.04 8.17
C MET A 339 3.58 9.09 9.02
N HIS A 340 4.29 10.22 9.03
CA HIS A 340 5.46 10.41 9.88
C HIS A 340 5.12 10.15 11.36
N ASP A 341 4.13 10.85 11.91
CA ASP A 341 3.82 10.82 13.32
C ASP A 341 3.24 9.47 13.79
N ILE A 342 2.42 8.83 12.96
CA ILE A 342 1.89 7.48 13.25
C ILE A 342 3.03 6.48 13.31
N PHE A 343 3.82 6.36 12.24
CA PHE A 343 4.83 5.31 12.12
C PHE A 343 6.07 5.56 12.98
N TYR A 344 6.29 6.79 13.45
CA TYR A 344 7.27 7.09 14.51
C TYR A 344 7.01 6.23 15.75
N ASN A 345 5.76 6.10 16.19
CA ASN A 345 5.39 5.32 17.36
C ASN A 345 5.58 3.80 17.18
N TYR A 346 5.65 3.34 15.94
CA TYR A 346 5.96 1.95 15.61
C TYR A 346 7.43 1.73 15.26
N GLY A 347 8.27 2.73 15.56
CA GLY A 347 9.73 2.62 15.49
C GLY A 347 10.34 3.06 14.16
N PHE A 348 9.66 3.85 13.33
CA PHE A 348 10.27 4.59 12.23
C PHE A 348 10.77 5.94 12.77
N THR A 349 11.81 5.88 13.59
CA THR A 349 12.42 7.01 14.29
C THR A 349 13.67 7.52 13.56
N GLU A 350 14.25 8.59 14.07
CA GLU A 350 15.47 9.21 13.54
C GLU A 350 16.61 8.19 13.41
N ALA A 351 16.84 7.39 14.45
CA ALA A 351 17.86 6.34 14.45
C ALA A 351 17.58 5.24 13.40
N ASN A 352 16.35 5.10 12.96
CA ASN A 352 15.90 4.15 11.96
C ASN A 352 15.69 4.79 10.58
N GLY A 353 16.21 6.02 10.37
CA GLY A 353 16.23 6.70 9.09
C GLY A 353 14.86 7.23 8.66
N ASN A 354 14.05 7.76 9.59
CA ASN A 354 12.82 8.46 9.24
C ASN A 354 13.13 9.75 8.47
N PHE A 355 12.10 10.41 7.96
CA PHE A 355 12.26 11.57 7.07
C PHE A 355 12.09 12.86 7.85
N GLN A 356 13.20 13.52 8.16
CA GLN A 356 13.21 14.77 8.90
C GLN A 356 14.33 15.71 8.44
N LYS A 357 14.06 17.00 8.42
CA LYS A 357 15.08 18.02 8.20
C LYS A 357 16.07 18.07 9.37
N VAL A 358 15.55 17.99 10.59
CA VAL A 358 16.36 18.03 11.84
C VAL A 358 15.99 16.83 12.69
N ASN A 359 16.98 16.05 13.10
CA ASN A 359 16.82 14.82 13.88
C ASN A 359 16.94 15.04 15.41
N PHE A 360 17.11 16.26 15.89
CA PHE A 360 17.15 16.59 17.32
C PHE A 360 18.14 15.74 18.15
N ASP A 361 19.27 15.40 17.57
CA ASP A 361 20.34 14.56 18.17
C ASP A 361 19.87 13.13 18.56
N LYS A 362 18.78 12.61 17.97
CA LYS A 362 18.23 11.28 18.23
C LYS A 362 18.77 10.18 17.31
N GLY A 363 19.80 10.44 16.54
CA GLY A 363 20.41 9.50 15.58
C GLY A 363 20.00 9.76 14.13
N GLY A 364 20.48 8.90 13.22
CA GLY A 364 20.29 9.10 11.79
C GLY A 364 20.94 10.38 11.27
N THR A 365 20.69 10.71 10.02
CA THR A 365 21.19 11.90 9.34
C THR A 365 20.03 12.75 8.89
N GLY A 366 19.90 13.97 9.40
CA GLY A 366 18.85 14.91 8.96
C GLY A 366 19.06 15.42 7.53
N ASN A 367 18.27 16.40 7.11
CA ASN A 367 18.16 16.97 5.76
C ASN A 367 17.52 16.00 4.75
N ASP A 368 16.59 15.19 5.22
CA ASP A 368 15.88 14.20 4.41
C ASP A 368 14.36 14.25 4.59
N ASP A 369 13.81 15.41 4.93
CA ASP A 369 12.38 15.67 4.87
C ASP A 369 11.80 15.37 3.49
N VAL A 370 10.58 14.84 3.44
CA VAL A 370 9.92 14.44 2.20
C VAL A 370 9.66 15.67 1.32
N VAL A 371 10.04 15.62 0.03
CA VAL A 371 9.55 16.54 -0.99
C VAL A 371 8.31 15.93 -1.63
N ALA A 372 7.14 16.43 -1.27
CA ALA A 372 5.85 15.94 -1.74
C ALA A 372 5.27 16.87 -2.81
N LEU A 373 5.09 16.33 -4.01
CA LEU A 373 4.73 17.06 -5.23
C LEU A 373 3.28 16.77 -5.59
N ALA A 374 2.41 17.78 -5.49
CA ALA A 374 1.00 17.67 -5.86
C ALA A 374 0.81 17.98 -7.35
N GLN A 375 -0.07 17.23 -8.02
CA GLN A 375 -0.47 17.45 -9.41
C GLN A 375 0.73 17.52 -10.38
N THR A 376 1.69 16.60 -10.19
CA THR A 376 2.95 16.58 -10.95
C THR A 376 2.71 16.49 -12.44
N GLY A 377 3.31 17.41 -13.20
CA GLY A 377 3.34 17.40 -14.65
C GLY A 377 2.00 17.64 -15.34
N VAL A 378 0.99 18.17 -14.66
CA VAL A 378 -0.33 18.43 -15.26
C VAL A 378 -0.25 19.31 -16.49
N SER A 379 0.63 20.31 -16.51
CA SER A 379 0.86 21.19 -17.69
C SER A 379 1.54 20.46 -18.85
N LEU A 380 2.06 19.27 -18.63
CA LEU A 380 2.75 18.43 -19.60
C LEU A 380 1.88 17.23 -20.02
N GLY A 381 0.68 17.09 -19.44
CA GLY A 381 -0.25 16.00 -19.72
C GLY A 381 0.10 14.69 -19.02
N TYR A 382 0.90 14.72 -17.94
CA TYR A 382 1.22 13.50 -17.17
C TYR A 382 0.04 13.08 -16.31
N THR A 383 -0.33 11.82 -16.39
CA THR A 383 -1.49 11.27 -15.67
C THR A 383 -1.28 9.82 -15.27
N ASN A 384 -2.18 9.29 -14.44
CA ASN A 384 -2.33 7.89 -14.07
C ASN A 384 -1.11 7.31 -13.36
N ASN A 385 -0.53 8.05 -12.44
CA ASN A 385 0.61 7.60 -11.68
C ASN A 385 0.64 8.21 -10.26
N ALA A 386 1.41 7.58 -9.38
CA ALA A 386 2.00 8.11 -8.18
C ALA A 386 3.37 7.49 -8.02
N THR A 387 4.34 8.17 -7.41
CA THR A 387 5.70 7.65 -7.27
C THR A 387 6.33 8.06 -5.95
N PHE A 388 7.18 7.18 -5.42
CA PHE A 388 8.07 7.50 -4.31
C PHE A 388 9.50 7.05 -4.59
N ALA A 389 10.43 7.99 -4.53
CA ALA A 389 11.85 7.74 -4.68
C ALA A 389 12.52 7.81 -3.31
N THR A 390 13.15 6.72 -2.90
CA THR A 390 13.78 6.58 -1.58
C THR A 390 15.31 6.57 -1.71
N PRO A 391 16.03 7.65 -1.40
CA PRO A 391 17.47 7.64 -1.27
C PRO A 391 17.90 7.12 0.12
N ALA A 392 19.20 6.89 0.30
CA ALA A 392 19.77 6.63 1.61
C ALA A 392 19.52 7.79 2.60
N ASP A 393 19.62 7.51 3.89
CA ASP A 393 19.48 8.46 4.99
C ASP A 393 20.36 9.71 4.79
N GLY A 394 19.83 10.89 5.15
CA GLY A 394 20.48 12.19 4.94
C GLY A 394 20.17 12.83 3.58
N ARG A 395 19.27 12.25 2.78
CA ARG A 395 18.80 12.79 1.49
C ARG A 395 17.29 12.76 1.41
N SER A 396 16.69 13.87 0.97
CA SER A 396 15.25 14.01 0.86
C SER A 396 14.65 13.00 -0.12
N PRO A 397 13.70 12.15 0.30
CA PRO A 397 12.88 11.37 -0.61
C PRO A 397 11.91 12.27 -1.36
N ARG A 398 11.40 11.76 -2.48
CA ARG A 398 10.44 12.47 -3.31
C ARG A 398 9.18 11.65 -3.51
N MET A 399 8.05 12.23 -3.14
CA MET A 399 6.71 11.75 -3.48
C MET A 399 6.17 12.61 -4.63
N ALA A 400 5.65 12.00 -5.70
CA ALA A 400 4.99 12.73 -6.77
C ALA A 400 3.60 12.14 -7.01
N MET A 401 2.58 12.99 -6.86
CA MET A 401 1.17 12.65 -7.06
C MET A 401 0.67 13.27 -8.35
N TYR A 402 0.06 12.46 -9.21
CA TYR A 402 -0.39 12.86 -10.53
C TYR A 402 -1.91 13.01 -10.57
N LEU A 403 -2.40 13.63 -11.64
CA LEU A 403 -3.80 13.50 -12.00
C LEU A 403 -4.07 12.13 -12.62
N TRP A 404 -5.28 11.63 -12.44
CA TRP A 404 -5.75 10.38 -13.02
C TRP A 404 -6.85 10.66 -14.02
N ASN A 405 -6.82 10.01 -15.17
CA ASN A 405 -7.89 10.11 -16.15
C ASN A 405 -9.14 9.43 -15.60
N LYS A 406 -10.21 10.18 -15.44
CA LYS A 406 -11.50 9.57 -15.15
C LYS A 406 -11.92 8.73 -16.34
N THR A 407 -12.37 7.50 -16.10
CA THR A 407 -12.92 6.66 -17.18
C THR A 407 -14.05 7.39 -17.87
N PRO A 408 -14.03 7.53 -19.22
CA PRO A 408 -15.05 8.27 -19.93
C PRO A 408 -16.45 7.67 -19.71
N GLU A 409 -17.46 8.53 -19.60
CA GLU A 409 -18.87 8.15 -19.50
C GLU A 409 -19.65 8.60 -20.74
N PRO A 410 -19.35 8.04 -21.92
CA PRO A 410 -19.97 8.50 -23.16
C PRO A 410 -21.41 8.02 -23.37
N LEU A 411 -21.94 7.15 -22.52
CA LEU A 411 -23.30 6.63 -22.55
C LEU A 411 -24.13 7.19 -21.40
N ILE A 412 -25.28 7.79 -21.71
CA ILE A 412 -26.28 8.18 -20.72
C ILE A 412 -27.56 7.41 -21.05
N ILE A 413 -28.08 6.62 -20.12
CA ILE A 413 -29.41 6.03 -20.22
C ILE A 413 -30.42 7.04 -19.66
N ASN A 414 -31.31 7.49 -20.51
CA ASN A 414 -32.33 8.51 -20.18
C ASN A 414 -33.57 7.88 -19.52
N SER A 415 -33.92 6.66 -19.93
CA SER A 415 -35.06 5.88 -19.40
C SER A 415 -34.88 4.39 -19.66
N PRO A 416 -35.47 3.48 -18.87
CA PRO A 416 -36.35 3.73 -17.71
C PRO A 416 -35.56 4.15 -16.45
N ALA A 417 -36.27 4.68 -15.45
CA ALA A 417 -35.65 5.28 -14.26
C ALA A 417 -34.80 4.32 -13.42
N ASN A 418 -35.10 3.01 -13.40
CA ASN A 418 -34.35 2.00 -12.65
C ASN A 418 -32.96 1.71 -13.18
N ILE A 419 -32.67 2.08 -14.45
CA ILE A 419 -31.34 1.98 -15.09
C ILE A 419 -30.88 3.32 -15.67
N ALA A 420 -31.57 4.43 -15.35
CA ALA A 420 -31.15 5.75 -15.84
C ALA A 420 -29.89 6.23 -15.15
N GLY A 421 -28.96 6.85 -15.93
CA GLY A 421 -27.70 7.37 -15.40
C GLY A 421 -26.62 7.36 -16.47
N SER A 422 -25.43 7.83 -16.07
CA SER A 422 -24.22 7.78 -16.89
C SER A 422 -23.53 6.44 -16.74
N TYR A 423 -22.99 5.94 -17.81
CA TYR A 423 -22.30 4.65 -17.90
C TYR A 423 -20.90 4.84 -18.46
N GLN A 424 -19.92 4.27 -17.80
CA GLN A 424 -18.57 4.22 -18.34
C GLN A 424 -18.53 3.35 -19.59
N ALA A 425 -17.72 3.77 -20.53
CA ALA A 425 -17.52 3.00 -21.74
C ALA A 425 -16.15 3.30 -22.37
N THR A 426 -15.61 2.33 -23.10
CA THR A 426 -14.46 2.58 -23.95
C THR A 426 -14.92 2.97 -25.35
N VAL A 427 -14.18 3.88 -25.97
CA VAL A 427 -14.42 4.35 -27.33
C VAL A 427 -13.26 3.86 -28.21
N PRO A 428 -13.50 3.07 -29.28
CA PRO A 428 -12.43 2.61 -30.17
C PRO A 428 -11.85 3.79 -30.98
N THR A 429 -10.65 3.58 -31.52
CA THR A 429 -9.98 4.53 -32.42
C THR A 429 -10.46 4.46 -33.86
N TRP A 430 -11.42 3.59 -34.17
CA TRP A 430 -12.01 3.33 -35.47
C TRP A 430 -13.53 3.51 -35.45
N GLY A 431 -14.16 3.62 -36.63
CA GLY A 431 -15.59 3.90 -36.78
C GLY A 431 -15.92 5.39 -36.71
N GLY A 432 -17.21 5.69 -36.56
CA GLY A 432 -17.71 7.08 -36.47
C GLY A 432 -17.28 7.76 -35.18
N THR A 433 -17.06 9.06 -35.24
CA THR A 433 -16.62 9.87 -34.09
C THR A 433 -17.83 10.34 -33.28
N LEU A 434 -17.78 10.19 -31.94
CA LEU A 434 -18.68 10.86 -31.02
C LEU A 434 -18.44 12.37 -31.02
N THR A 435 -19.50 13.17 -30.95
CA THR A 435 -19.41 14.64 -30.88
C THR A 435 -19.92 15.13 -29.53
N SER A 436 -19.67 16.41 -29.21
CA SER A 436 -20.25 17.06 -28.02
C SER A 436 -21.79 17.20 -28.09
N THR A 437 -22.37 17.06 -29.30
CA THR A 437 -23.81 16.98 -29.46
C THR A 437 -24.25 15.52 -29.27
N ALA A 438 -25.12 15.29 -28.29
CA ALA A 438 -25.59 13.95 -27.93
C ALA A 438 -26.36 13.29 -29.10
N LEU A 439 -25.95 12.07 -29.48
CA LEU A 439 -26.69 11.19 -30.39
C LEU A 439 -27.71 10.42 -29.56
N THR A 440 -28.95 10.91 -29.48
CA THR A 440 -30.02 10.33 -28.65
C THR A 440 -30.93 9.41 -29.46
N GLY A 441 -31.35 8.31 -28.88
CA GLY A 441 -32.31 7.38 -29.47
C GLY A 441 -32.65 6.18 -28.60
N ASP A 442 -33.67 5.45 -29.05
CA ASP A 442 -34.01 4.19 -28.40
C ASP A 442 -32.94 3.13 -28.71
N LEU A 443 -32.68 2.27 -27.75
CA LEU A 443 -31.82 1.12 -27.93
C LEU A 443 -32.60 -0.04 -28.53
N ALA A 444 -31.93 -0.81 -29.38
CA ALA A 444 -32.48 -2.03 -29.97
C ALA A 444 -31.47 -3.19 -29.83
N LEU A 445 -31.95 -4.30 -29.29
CA LEU A 445 -31.16 -5.53 -29.21
C LEU A 445 -31.04 -6.15 -30.61
N ILE A 446 -29.81 -6.35 -31.05
CA ILE A 446 -29.55 -7.01 -32.36
C ILE A 446 -29.85 -8.51 -32.26
N VAL A 447 -30.46 -9.09 -33.29
CA VAL A 447 -30.76 -10.53 -33.36
C VAL A 447 -30.24 -11.11 -34.64
N LYS A 448 -29.45 -12.18 -34.58
CA LYS A 448 -28.94 -12.92 -35.74
C LYS A 448 -29.74 -14.20 -36.04
N SER A 449 -29.65 -14.69 -37.25
CA SER A 449 -30.33 -15.92 -37.71
C SER A 449 -29.62 -17.21 -37.27
N GLU A 450 -28.30 -17.16 -37.07
CA GLU A 450 -27.48 -18.33 -36.77
C GLU A 450 -27.69 -18.79 -35.32
N THR A 451 -27.73 -20.13 -35.13
CA THR A 451 -27.98 -20.76 -33.82
C THR A 451 -26.72 -21.02 -33.01
N THR A 452 -25.52 -20.72 -33.56
CA THR A 452 -24.24 -20.85 -32.88
C THR A 452 -23.97 -19.62 -32.01
N GLY A 453 -23.49 -19.79 -30.79
CA GLY A 453 -23.22 -18.72 -29.88
C GLY A 453 -24.49 -18.07 -29.26
N THR A 454 -24.40 -16.83 -28.81
CA THR A 454 -25.57 -16.07 -28.38
C THR A 454 -26.32 -15.46 -29.57
N PRO A 455 -27.66 -15.42 -29.58
CA PRO A 455 -28.41 -14.81 -30.67
C PRO A 455 -28.17 -13.29 -30.81
N TYR A 456 -27.51 -12.66 -29.80
CA TYR A 456 -27.35 -11.22 -29.70
C TYR A 456 -25.91 -10.75 -30.05
N ASP A 457 -25.05 -11.59 -30.58
CA ASP A 457 -23.64 -11.27 -30.80
C ASP A 457 -23.35 -10.53 -32.11
N GLY A 458 -24.35 -10.43 -32.99
CA GLY A 458 -24.22 -9.69 -34.25
C GLY A 458 -23.24 -10.29 -35.27
N CYS A 459 -22.83 -11.55 -35.13
CA CYS A 459 -21.83 -12.19 -35.96
C CYS A 459 -22.36 -12.73 -37.31
N GLY A 460 -23.66 -12.77 -37.48
CA GLY A 460 -24.31 -13.32 -38.68
C GLY A 460 -25.31 -12.37 -39.32
N THR A 461 -26.23 -12.93 -40.13
CA THR A 461 -27.29 -12.16 -40.77
C THR A 461 -28.28 -11.63 -39.73
N ILE A 462 -28.49 -10.30 -39.69
CA ILE A 462 -29.40 -9.68 -38.75
C ILE A 462 -30.84 -9.87 -39.22
N THR A 463 -31.67 -10.48 -38.38
CA THR A 463 -33.07 -10.81 -38.71
C THR A 463 -34.06 -9.73 -38.34
N ASN A 464 -33.71 -8.86 -37.39
CA ASN A 464 -34.56 -7.77 -36.90
C ASN A 464 -34.09 -6.37 -37.36
N ALA A 465 -33.55 -6.26 -38.57
CA ALA A 465 -33.04 -4.99 -39.09
C ALA A 465 -34.07 -3.86 -39.03
N ALA A 466 -35.35 -4.12 -39.22
CA ALA A 466 -36.41 -3.12 -39.11
C ALA A 466 -36.57 -2.54 -37.69
N GLU A 467 -36.27 -3.34 -36.66
CA GLU A 467 -36.30 -2.88 -35.25
C GLU A 467 -35.05 -2.09 -34.88
N VAL A 468 -33.91 -2.36 -35.56
CA VAL A 468 -32.60 -1.75 -35.33
C VAL A 468 -32.45 -0.42 -36.10
N ASN A 469 -33.20 -0.27 -37.20
CA ASN A 469 -33.10 0.89 -38.07
C ASN A 469 -33.38 2.21 -37.33
N ASP A 470 -32.48 3.17 -37.50
CA ASP A 470 -32.48 4.49 -36.82
C ASP A 470 -32.43 4.43 -35.26
N LYS A 471 -31.92 3.33 -34.72
CA LYS A 471 -31.74 3.13 -33.30
C LYS A 471 -30.27 2.94 -32.91
N ILE A 472 -29.99 2.89 -31.61
CA ILE A 472 -28.69 2.50 -31.05
C ILE A 472 -28.70 0.98 -30.88
N ALA A 473 -27.88 0.26 -31.64
CA ALA A 473 -27.83 -1.19 -31.52
C ALA A 473 -27.04 -1.61 -30.30
N ILE A 474 -27.62 -2.51 -29.46
CA ILE A 474 -26.89 -3.15 -28.38
C ILE A 474 -26.53 -4.59 -28.78
N ILE A 475 -25.27 -5.00 -28.59
CA ILE A 475 -24.68 -6.20 -29.19
C ILE A 475 -23.81 -6.88 -28.15
N TYR A 476 -24.01 -8.17 -27.93
CA TYR A 476 -23.17 -8.94 -26.99
C TYR A 476 -21.82 -9.30 -27.64
N ARG A 477 -20.73 -9.24 -26.87
CA ARG A 477 -19.44 -9.80 -27.31
C ARG A 477 -19.57 -11.30 -27.55
N GLY A 478 -18.96 -11.82 -28.61
CA GLY A 478 -19.01 -13.25 -28.99
C GLY A 478 -18.09 -13.55 -30.18
N ASP A 479 -18.42 -14.55 -30.99
CA ASP A 479 -17.56 -15.31 -31.88
C ASP A 479 -16.83 -14.54 -32.99
N CYS A 480 -17.19 -13.30 -33.33
CA CYS A 480 -16.52 -12.51 -34.37
C CYS A 480 -15.92 -11.20 -33.86
N SER A 481 -15.10 -10.54 -34.72
CA SER A 481 -14.45 -9.29 -34.39
C SER A 481 -15.44 -8.15 -34.13
N PHE A 482 -15.03 -7.16 -33.34
CA PHE A 482 -15.85 -5.98 -33.01
C PHE A 482 -16.25 -5.22 -34.28
N ALA A 483 -15.34 -5.07 -35.22
CA ALA A 483 -15.61 -4.41 -36.48
C ALA A 483 -16.74 -5.11 -37.29
N ILE A 484 -16.76 -6.45 -37.37
CA ILE A 484 -17.85 -7.21 -38.03
C ILE A 484 -19.19 -6.93 -37.33
N LYS A 485 -19.26 -6.93 -36.01
CA LYS A 485 -20.48 -6.67 -35.22
C LYS A 485 -21.03 -5.28 -35.49
N VAL A 486 -20.17 -4.25 -35.41
CA VAL A 486 -20.57 -2.87 -35.70
C VAL A 486 -20.95 -2.66 -37.13
N LYS A 487 -20.23 -3.32 -38.09
CA LYS A 487 -20.58 -3.28 -39.52
C LYS A 487 -21.95 -3.89 -39.79
N ASN A 488 -22.27 -5.00 -39.15
CA ASN A 488 -23.58 -5.65 -39.32
C ASN A 488 -24.70 -4.79 -38.74
N ALA A 489 -24.47 -4.13 -37.58
CA ALA A 489 -25.40 -3.14 -37.02
C ALA A 489 -25.61 -1.95 -38.00
N GLN A 490 -24.52 -1.41 -38.55
CA GLN A 490 -24.59 -0.34 -39.56
C GLN A 490 -25.40 -0.77 -40.76
N ASN A 491 -25.15 -1.97 -41.30
CA ASN A 491 -25.89 -2.50 -42.43
C ASN A 491 -27.37 -2.73 -42.12
N ALA A 492 -27.73 -3.00 -40.88
CA ALA A 492 -29.10 -3.06 -40.38
C ALA A 492 -29.74 -1.69 -40.13
N GLY A 493 -29.01 -0.58 -40.39
CA GLY A 493 -29.50 0.78 -40.26
C GLY A 493 -29.35 1.39 -38.89
N ALA A 494 -28.56 0.80 -37.98
CA ALA A 494 -28.27 1.41 -36.68
C ALA A 494 -27.48 2.72 -36.85
N LYS A 495 -27.76 3.71 -35.97
CA LYS A 495 -27.05 4.99 -35.99
C LYS A 495 -25.85 4.99 -35.04
N ALA A 496 -25.76 4.03 -34.13
CA ALA A 496 -24.62 3.78 -33.27
C ALA A 496 -24.67 2.33 -32.74
N ALA A 497 -23.57 1.85 -32.16
CA ALA A 497 -23.48 0.51 -31.60
C ALA A 497 -22.88 0.53 -30.19
N ILE A 498 -23.45 -0.26 -29.27
CA ILE A 498 -22.96 -0.54 -27.93
C ILE A 498 -22.58 -2.01 -27.86
N ILE A 499 -21.33 -2.30 -27.60
CA ILE A 499 -20.84 -3.68 -27.38
C ILE A 499 -20.85 -3.97 -25.88
N VAL A 500 -21.58 -5.00 -25.48
CA VAL A 500 -21.62 -5.50 -24.12
C VAL A 500 -20.55 -6.56 -23.95
N ASN A 501 -19.66 -6.40 -22.95
CA ASN A 501 -18.67 -7.43 -22.64
C ASN A 501 -19.34 -8.74 -22.18
N ASN A 502 -18.72 -9.89 -22.42
CA ASN A 502 -19.23 -11.21 -22.01
C ASN A 502 -18.47 -11.79 -20.79
N VAL A 503 -17.46 -11.08 -20.30
CA VAL A 503 -16.71 -11.33 -19.06
C VAL A 503 -16.68 -10.07 -18.25
N ASP A 504 -16.36 -10.19 -16.96
CA ASP A 504 -16.27 -9.02 -16.10
C ASP A 504 -15.19 -8.04 -16.59
N GLY A 505 -15.42 -6.75 -16.34
CA GLY A 505 -14.52 -5.66 -16.73
C GLY A 505 -14.84 -5.01 -18.07
N MET A 506 -14.06 -3.98 -18.39
CA MET A 506 -14.14 -3.21 -19.64
C MET A 506 -13.27 -3.86 -20.71
N ILE A 507 -13.54 -3.56 -21.99
CA ILE A 507 -12.72 -4.03 -23.12
C ILE A 507 -12.37 -2.89 -24.04
N ASN A 508 -11.14 -2.89 -24.54
CA ASN A 508 -10.72 -2.07 -25.66
C ASN A 508 -11.00 -2.80 -26.97
N MET A 509 -11.82 -2.19 -27.82
CA MET A 509 -12.22 -2.78 -29.11
C MET A 509 -11.16 -2.55 -30.17
N SER A 510 -10.41 -3.58 -30.51
CA SER A 510 -9.52 -3.56 -31.70
C SER A 510 -10.30 -3.67 -32.99
N GLY A 511 -9.83 -3.02 -34.06
CA GLY A 511 -10.41 -3.06 -35.39
C GLY A 511 -9.82 -1.98 -36.29
N ASP A 512 -10.06 -2.12 -37.61
CA ASP A 512 -9.49 -1.21 -38.61
C ASP A 512 -10.40 -1.03 -39.87
N ASP A 513 -11.69 -1.37 -39.79
CA ASP A 513 -12.61 -1.24 -40.93
C ASP A 513 -13.01 0.22 -41.15
N THR A 514 -12.38 0.87 -42.14
CA THR A 514 -12.63 2.26 -42.54
C THR A 514 -14.00 2.50 -43.18
N THR A 515 -14.76 1.45 -43.49
CA THR A 515 -16.12 1.55 -44.02
C THR A 515 -17.21 1.67 -42.95
N ILE A 516 -16.82 1.57 -41.68
CA ILE A 516 -17.70 1.83 -40.54
C ILE A 516 -17.77 3.32 -40.30
N THR A 517 -18.95 3.87 -40.40
CA THR A 517 -19.21 5.32 -40.22
C THR A 517 -20.04 5.66 -38.98
N ILE A 518 -20.65 4.68 -38.34
CA ILE A 518 -21.39 4.89 -37.10
C ILE A 518 -20.45 4.82 -35.91
N PRO A 519 -20.66 5.63 -34.85
CA PRO A 519 -19.89 5.52 -33.62
C PRO A 519 -20.21 4.22 -32.89
N ALA A 520 -19.20 3.71 -32.19
CA ALA A 520 -19.32 2.53 -31.35
C ALA A 520 -18.69 2.78 -29.97
N ILE A 521 -19.22 2.13 -28.95
CA ILE A 521 -18.65 2.07 -27.60
C ILE A 521 -18.71 0.64 -27.07
N SER A 522 -17.92 0.31 -26.04
CA SER A 522 -18.14 -0.91 -25.27
C SER A 522 -18.38 -0.61 -23.80
N ILE A 523 -19.24 -1.38 -23.15
CA ILE A 523 -19.62 -1.29 -21.75
C ILE A 523 -19.33 -2.60 -21.02
N SER A 524 -19.33 -2.55 -19.68
CA SER A 524 -19.15 -3.71 -18.84
C SER A 524 -20.23 -4.78 -19.06
N LYS A 525 -19.94 -6.01 -18.64
CA LYS A 525 -20.93 -7.09 -18.65
C LYS A 525 -22.13 -6.76 -17.76
N ALA A 526 -21.86 -6.27 -16.55
CA ALA A 526 -22.90 -5.99 -15.56
C ALA A 526 -23.88 -4.89 -16.03
N ASP A 527 -23.35 -3.79 -16.57
CA ASP A 527 -24.16 -2.70 -17.11
C ASP A 527 -24.95 -3.13 -18.35
N GLY A 528 -24.27 -3.85 -19.23
CA GLY A 528 -24.91 -4.35 -20.44
C GLY A 528 -26.00 -5.37 -20.16
N ASP A 529 -25.79 -6.31 -19.24
CA ASP A 529 -26.79 -7.29 -18.85
C ASP A 529 -28.04 -6.62 -18.26
N ALA A 530 -27.89 -5.57 -17.43
CA ALA A 530 -28.99 -4.80 -16.90
C ALA A 530 -29.82 -4.11 -18.01
N ILE A 531 -29.15 -3.45 -18.96
CA ILE A 531 -29.81 -2.81 -20.11
C ILE A 531 -30.49 -3.86 -21.00
N MET A 532 -29.79 -4.95 -21.30
CA MET A 532 -30.33 -6.02 -22.14
C MET A 532 -31.54 -6.72 -21.52
N GLN A 533 -31.57 -6.85 -20.19
CA GLN A 533 -32.72 -7.41 -19.47
C GLN A 533 -33.98 -6.57 -19.67
N GLU A 534 -33.87 -5.24 -19.62
CA GLU A 534 -35.01 -4.35 -19.89
C GLU A 534 -35.51 -4.49 -21.34
N LEU A 535 -34.58 -4.53 -22.30
CA LEU A 535 -34.92 -4.73 -23.70
C LEU A 535 -35.59 -6.08 -23.98
N GLN A 536 -35.12 -7.16 -23.34
CA GLN A 536 -35.72 -8.49 -23.41
C GLN A 536 -37.12 -8.53 -22.80
N ASN A 537 -37.34 -7.74 -21.72
CA ASN A 537 -38.64 -7.52 -21.11
C ASN A 537 -39.55 -6.59 -21.94
N LYS A 538 -39.08 -6.16 -23.15
CA LYS A 538 -39.79 -5.25 -24.03
C LYS A 538 -40.04 -3.86 -23.46
N VAL A 539 -39.23 -3.44 -22.50
CA VAL A 539 -39.20 -2.06 -22.01
C VAL A 539 -38.44 -1.19 -23.03
N VAL A 540 -38.97 -0.03 -23.32
CA VAL A 540 -38.27 0.94 -24.18
C VAL A 540 -37.13 1.57 -23.37
N VAL A 541 -35.91 1.30 -23.80
CA VAL A 541 -34.72 1.93 -23.25
C VAL A 541 -34.28 3.05 -24.19
N ASN A 542 -34.19 4.27 -23.67
CA ASN A 542 -33.70 5.43 -24.42
C ASN A 542 -32.35 5.87 -23.87
N GLY A 543 -31.40 6.12 -24.74
CA GLY A 543 -30.05 6.52 -24.37
C GLY A 543 -29.45 7.59 -25.27
N SER A 544 -28.38 8.19 -24.81
CA SER A 544 -27.59 9.22 -25.51
C SER A 544 -26.13 8.82 -25.53
N LEU A 545 -25.49 8.95 -26.68
CA LEU A 545 -24.04 8.83 -26.85
C LEU A 545 -23.45 10.20 -27.15
N LEU A 546 -22.40 10.59 -26.45
CA LEU A 546 -21.71 11.87 -26.67
C LEU A 546 -20.22 11.71 -26.43
N LYS A 547 -19.43 12.63 -27.04
CA LYS A 547 -18.01 12.70 -26.70
C LYS A 547 -17.90 13.12 -25.24
N PRO A 548 -17.28 12.30 -24.38
CA PRO A 548 -17.08 12.68 -23.00
C PRO A 548 -16.08 13.83 -22.92
N ASP A 549 -16.28 14.72 -21.98
CA ASP A 549 -15.26 15.69 -21.60
C ASP A 549 -14.08 14.97 -20.96
N GLU A 550 -12.86 15.41 -21.25
CA GLU A 550 -11.70 14.96 -20.52
C GLU A 550 -11.84 15.44 -19.07
N SER A 551 -12.03 14.51 -18.17
CA SER A 551 -12.11 14.80 -16.74
C SER A 551 -11.01 14.07 -15.98
N PHE A 552 -10.47 14.75 -14.98
CA PHE A 552 -9.34 14.28 -14.21
C PHE A 552 -9.71 14.19 -12.73
N ILE A 553 -9.07 13.27 -12.05
CA ILE A 553 -9.15 13.07 -10.60
C ILE A 553 -7.77 13.37 -10.02
N ASP A 554 -7.73 14.05 -8.89
CA ASP A 554 -6.48 14.43 -8.25
C ASP A 554 -6.02 13.33 -7.27
N GLY A 555 -4.94 12.63 -7.62
CA GLY A 555 -4.34 11.61 -6.75
C GLY A 555 -3.84 12.16 -5.41
N SER A 556 -3.56 13.47 -5.32
CA SER A 556 -3.17 14.11 -4.06
C SER A 556 -4.31 14.16 -3.01
N LEU A 557 -5.53 13.74 -3.39
CA LEU A 557 -6.70 13.65 -2.50
C LEU A 557 -7.02 12.20 -2.07
N ASP A 558 -6.28 11.22 -2.59
CA ASP A 558 -6.42 9.81 -2.21
C ASP A 558 -5.40 9.47 -1.12
N ASN A 559 -5.86 9.48 0.14
CA ASN A 559 -5.02 9.21 1.29
C ASN A 559 -4.48 7.77 1.30
N GLY A 560 -5.21 6.83 0.67
CA GLY A 560 -4.76 5.45 0.49
C GLY A 560 -3.51 5.39 -0.38
N ILE A 561 -3.51 6.09 -1.53
CA ILE A 561 -2.34 6.17 -2.42
C ILE A 561 -1.21 6.96 -1.75
N ILE A 562 -1.49 8.11 -1.10
CA ILE A 562 -0.44 8.88 -0.40
C ILE A 562 0.25 8.01 0.66
N ALA A 563 -0.52 7.24 1.42
CA ALA A 563 0.02 6.34 2.43
C ALA A 563 0.81 5.17 1.81
N HIS A 564 0.35 4.66 0.69
CA HIS A 564 1.07 3.65 -0.10
C HIS A 564 2.44 4.18 -0.54
N GLU A 565 2.48 5.35 -1.13
CA GLU A 565 3.75 5.98 -1.57
C GLU A 565 4.71 6.20 -0.39
N TYR A 566 4.22 6.75 0.72
CA TYR A 566 5.04 6.91 1.93
C TYR A 566 5.53 5.56 2.47
N GLY A 567 4.73 4.51 2.33
CA GLY A 567 5.04 3.14 2.71
C GLY A 567 6.28 2.58 2.00
N HIS A 568 6.52 2.94 0.74
CA HIS A 568 7.76 2.62 0.03
C HIS A 568 8.99 3.22 0.75
N GLY A 569 8.86 4.46 1.21
CA GLY A 569 9.90 5.09 2.01
C GLY A 569 10.21 4.32 3.29
N ILE A 570 9.18 3.94 4.04
CA ILE A 570 9.32 3.17 5.28
C ILE A 570 9.99 1.83 5.01
N SER A 571 9.49 1.04 4.07
CA SER A 571 9.99 -0.31 3.81
C SER A 571 11.43 -0.31 3.30
N ASN A 572 11.81 0.63 2.42
CA ASN A 572 13.16 0.77 1.91
C ASN A 572 14.18 1.21 2.98
N ARG A 573 13.77 2.10 3.92
CA ARG A 573 14.66 2.57 4.99
C ARG A 573 14.79 1.56 6.14
N LEU A 574 13.75 0.76 6.41
CA LEU A 574 13.80 -0.23 7.50
C LEU A 574 14.44 -1.55 7.10
N THR A 575 14.53 -1.88 5.81
CA THR A 575 15.16 -3.11 5.34
C THR A 575 16.65 -2.90 5.11
N GLY A 576 17.48 -3.49 5.95
CA GLY A 576 18.94 -3.31 5.93
C GLY A 576 19.41 -2.04 6.66
N PRO A 577 20.70 -1.65 6.47
CA PRO A 577 21.25 -0.42 7.06
C PRO A 577 20.62 0.82 6.40
N ILE A 578 20.35 1.88 7.19
CA ILE A 578 19.73 3.12 6.68
C ILE A 578 20.55 3.84 5.59
N THR A 579 21.84 3.52 5.50
CA THR A 579 22.76 4.00 4.45
C THR A 579 22.57 3.28 3.12
N ASN A 580 21.70 2.26 3.03
CA ASN A 580 21.44 1.49 1.81
C ASN A 580 19.94 1.27 1.60
N ALA A 581 19.32 2.05 0.73
CA ALA A 581 17.90 1.92 0.37
C ALA A 581 17.64 0.89 -0.77
N ASN A 582 18.60 0.04 -1.12
CA ASN A 582 18.51 -0.88 -2.27
C ASN A 582 18.19 -2.32 -1.87
N CYS A 583 17.88 -2.58 -0.58
CA CYS A 583 17.66 -3.93 -0.08
C CYS A 583 16.33 -4.58 -0.51
N LEU A 584 15.46 -3.86 -1.24
CA LEU A 584 14.20 -4.38 -1.78
C LEU A 584 14.18 -4.38 -3.33
N ASN A 585 15.34 -4.58 -3.98
CA ASN A 585 15.46 -4.55 -5.45
C ASN A 585 15.45 -5.95 -6.10
N ASN A 586 15.11 -7.00 -5.36
CA ASN A 586 14.99 -8.37 -5.88
C ASN A 586 13.60 -8.66 -6.48
N LEU A 587 13.45 -9.77 -7.22
CA LEU A 587 12.19 -10.09 -7.91
C LEU A 587 11.03 -10.43 -6.97
N GLU A 588 11.28 -11.12 -5.86
CA GLU A 588 10.26 -11.41 -4.83
C GLU A 588 10.07 -10.27 -3.82
N GLN A 589 10.65 -9.09 -4.07
CA GLN A 589 10.50 -7.95 -3.17
C GLN A 589 9.02 -7.63 -2.91
N MET A 590 8.71 -7.35 -1.66
CA MET A 590 7.34 -7.18 -1.19
C MET A 590 6.97 -5.70 -0.99
N GLY A 591 7.73 -4.75 -1.55
CA GLY A 591 7.60 -3.30 -1.34
C GLY A 591 6.21 -2.77 -1.57
N GLU A 592 5.58 -3.15 -2.70
CA GLU A 592 4.19 -2.80 -3.02
C GLU A 592 3.21 -3.31 -1.96
N GLY A 593 3.45 -4.51 -1.44
CA GLY A 593 2.56 -5.12 -0.46
C GLY A 593 2.70 -4.52 0.94
N TRP A 594 3.89 -4.14 1.35
CA TRP A 594 4.07 -3.36 2.57
C TRP A 594 3.32 -2.03 2.49
N SER A 595 3.41 -1.36 1.34
CA SER A 595 2.77 -0.08 1.07
C SER A 595 1.24 -0.18 1.07
N ASP A 596 0.66 -1.17 0.38
CA ASP A 596 -0.79 -1.43 0.42
C ASP A 596 -1.27 -1.72 1.85
N PHE A 597 -0.52 -2.53 2.60
CA PHE A 597 -0.85 -2.82 3.99
C PHE A 597 -0.92 -1.54 4.83
N PHE A 598 0.04 -0.63 4.72
CA PHE A 598 0.01 0.61 5.47
C PHE A 598 -1.21 1.47 5.10
N GLY A 599 -1.52 1.61 3.81
CA GLY A 599 -2.72 2.32 3.35
C GLY A 599 -4.02 1.73 3.93
N LEU A 600 -4.15 0.41 3.90
CA LEU A 600 -5.30 -0.30 4.46
C LEU A 600 -5.42 -0.10 5.98
N MET A 601 -4.31 -0.15 6.71
CA MET A 601 -4.30 -0.07 8.17
C MET A 601 -4.71 1.30 8.70
N ILE A 602 -4.21 2.38 8.10
CA ILE A 602 -4.54 3.74 8.57
C ILE A 602 -5.93 4.21 8.16
N THR A 603 -6.54 3.53 7.18
CA THR A 603 -7.90 3.84 6.70
C THR A 603 -8.93 2.78 7.11
N GLN A 604 -8.55 1.82 7.98
CA GLN A 604 -9.47 0.81 8.52
C GLN A 604 -10.47 1.44 9.48
N LEU A 605 -11.75 1.07 9.31
CA LEU A 605 -12.85 1.61 10.11
C LEU A 605 -13.24 0.65 11.26
N PRO A 606 -13.77 1.19 12.38
CA PRO A 606 -14.33 0.36 13.45
C PRO A 606 -15.50 -0.52 13.00
N SER A 607 -16.18 -0.13 11.90
CA SER A 607 -17.29 -0.88 11.31
C SER A 607 -16.87 -1.99 10.38
N ASP A 608 -15.58 -2.01 9.95
CA ASP A 608 -15.08 -3.04 9.04
C ASP A 608 -15.11 -4.42 9.71
N ILE A 609 -15.31 -5.42 8.89
CA ILE A 609 -15.19 -6.85 9.27
C ILE A 609 -14.21 -7.52 8.33
N SER A 610 -13.73 -8.69 8.68
CA SER A 610 -12.69 -9.40 7.91
C SER A 610 -13.01 -9.61 6.44
N THR A 611 -14.29 -9.69 6.09
CA THR A 611 -14.78 -9.87 4.72
C THR A 611 -15.19 -8.56 4.04
N THR A 612 -15.02 -7.40 4.69
CA THR A 612 -15.21 -6.10 4.04
C THR A 612 -14.28 -5.98 2.83
N LYS A 613 -14.86 -5.61 1.71
CA LYS A 613 -14.12 -5.40 0.45
C LYS A 613 -13.37 -4.09 0.50
N ARG A 614 -12.06 -4.13 0.36
CA ARG A 614 -11.19 -2.95 0.37
C ARG A 614 -10.35 -2.90 -0.91
N GLY A 615 -10.63 -1.95 -1.79
CA GLY A 615 -9.78 -1.65 -2.95
C GLY A 615 -8.71 -0.62 -2.60
N ILE A 616 -7.68 -0.49 -3.40
CA ILE A 616 -6.65 0.55 -3.31
C ILE A 616 -6.87 1.54 -4.46
N GLY A 617 -6.88 2.86 -4.17
CA GLY A 617 -6.98 3.89 -5.18
C GLY A 617 -8.31 3.93 -5.92
N THR A 618 -9.40 3.46 -5.30
CA THR A 618 -10.73 3.44 -5.94
C THR A 618 -11.19 4.82 -6.38
N PHE A 619 -10.86 5.87 -5.60
CA PHE A 619 -11.16 7.23 -5.97
C PHE A 619 -10.34 7.69 -7.18
N ALA A 620 -9.04 7.43 -7.19
CA ALA A 620 -8.15 7.85 -8.27
C ALA A 620 -8.60 7.31 -9.64
N VAL A 621 -9.11 6.07 -9.70
CA VAL A 621 -9.63 5.47 -10.94
C VAL A 621 -11.13 5.73 -11.16
N GLY A 622 -11.77 6.55 -10.33
CA GLY A 622 -13.18 6.93 -10.48
C GLY A 622 -14.18 5.85 -10.10
N GLU A 623 -13.78 4.90 -9.26
CA GLU A 623 -14.66 3.83 -8.77
C GLU A 623 -15.36 4.22 -7.46
N LYS A 624 -16.39 3.44 -7.12
CA LYS A 624 -16.99 3.46 -5.79
C LYS A 624 -16.03 2.91 -4.75
N LYS A 625 -16.31 3.17 -3.48
CA LYS A 625 -15.51 2.72 -2.33
C LYS A 625 -15.38 1.19 -2.21
N GLU A 626 -16.30 0.43 -2.79
CA GLU A 626 -16.26 -1.04 -2.84
C GLU A 626 -15.59 -1.58 -4.12
N GLY A 627 -15.12 -0.69 -4.99
CA GLY A 627 -14.44 -1.03 -6.23
C GLY A 627 -13.12 -1.74 -6.00
N VAL A 628 -12.58 -2.29 -7.05
CA VAL A 628 -11.30 -3.03 -7.04
C VAL A 628 -10.13 -2.07 -6.93
N GLY A 629 -10.25 -0.90 -7.57
CA GLY A 629 -9.17 0.06 -7.69
C GLY A 629 -8.07 -0.47 -8.60
N ILE A 630 -6.84 -0.33 -8.16
CA ILE A 630 -5.62 -0.55 -8.91
C ILE A 630 -4.96 -1.92 -8.66
N ARG A 631 -5.69 -2.88 -8.09
CA ARG A 631 -5.18 -4.23 -7.84
C ARG A 631 -6.04 -5.28 -8.56
N PRO A 632 -5.56 -6.53 -8.70
CA PRO A 632 -6.32 -7.58 -9.39
C PRO A 632 -7.69 -7.88 -8.77
N THR A 633 -7.82 -7.79 -7.46
CA THR A 633 -9.09 -7.90 -6.71
C THR A 633 -9.04 -7.01 -5.45
N VAL A 634 -10.18 -6.84 -4.79
CA VAL A 634 -10.24 -6.20 -3.48
C VAL A 634 -9.52 -7.03 -2.41
N TYR A 635 -9.00 -6.39 -1.37
CA TYR A 635 -8.53 -7.07 -0.16
C TYR A 635 -9.72 -7.53 0.67
N SER A 636 -9.71 -8.81 1.05
CA SER A 636 -10.70 -9.47 1.87
C SER A 636 -10.10 -10.78 2.40
N THR A 637 -10.51 -11.22 3.59
CA THR A 637 -10.11 -12.55 4.09
C THR A 637 -10.96 -13.68 3.47
N ASP A 638 -12.00 -13.34 2.72
CA ASP A 638 -12.80 -14.32 1.97
C ASP A 638 -12.04 -14.74 0.70
N MET A 639 -11.51 -15.96 0.71
CA MET A 639 -10.76 -16.54 -0.40
C MET A 639 -11.58 -16.72 -1.69
N THR A 640 -12.92 -16.62 -1.64
CA THR A 640 -13.76 -16.61 -2.85
C THR A 640 -13.79 -15.21 -3.51
N VAL A 641 -13.47 -14.17 -2.74
CA VAL A 641 -13.39 -12.77 -3.19
C VAL A 641 -11.95 -12.40 -3.53
N ASN A 642 -10.99 -12.77 -2.67
CA ASN A 642 -9.57 -12.54 -2.86
C ASN A 642 -8.81 -13.88 -2.82
N PRO A 643 -8.62 -14.55 -3.96
CA PRO A 643 -7.98 -15.86 -4.02
C PRO A 643 -6.45 -15.82 -3.99
N ALA A 644 -5.84 -14.65 -3.77
CA ALA A 644 -4.39 -14.48 -3.79
C ALA A 644 -3.68 -15.43 -2.81
N ARG A 645 -2.63 -16.10 -3.29
CA ARG A 645 -1.81 -17.03 -2.53
C ARG A 645 -0.40 -17.09 -3.12
N TYR A 646 0.55 -17.62 -2.36
CA TYR A 646 1.97 -17.64 -2.74
C TYR A 646 2.20 -18.24 -4.13
N GLY A 647 1.51 -19.33 -4.47
CA GLY A 647 1.65 -19.97 -5.78
C GLY A 647 1.28 -19.08 -6.99
N PHE A 648 0.57 -17.94 -6.78
CA PHE A 648 0.24 -17.00 -7.85
C PHE A 648 1.48 -16.30 -8.42
N LEU A 649 2.57 -16.18 -7.67
CA LEU A 649 3.82 -15.62 -8.17
C LEU A 649 4.31 -16.36 -9.42
N LYS A 650 4.16 -17.69 -9.47
CA LYS A 650 4.50 -18.48 -10.66
C LYS A 650 3.66 -18.12 -11.89
N THR A 651 2.40 -17.78 -11.67
CA THR A 651 1.48 -17.38 -12.74
C THR A 651 1.87 -16.03 -13.32
N TYR A 652 2.31 -15.12 -12.46
CA TYR A 652 2.76 -13.79 -12.90
C TYR A 652 4.13 -13.85 -13.59
N GLY A 653 5.04 -14.72 -13.14
CA GLY A 653 6.37 -14.87 -13.74
C GLY A 653 7.35 -13.75 -13.41
N ASN A 654 8.59 -13.91 -13.87
CA ASN A 654 9.68 -12.97 -13.54
C ASN A 654 9.60 -11.63 -14.29
N SER A 655 8.91 -11.58 -15.42
CA SER A 655 8.74 -10.36 -16.22
C SER A 655 7.54 -9.51 -15.79
N ASP A 656 6.80 -9.94 -14.80
CA ASP A 656 5.61 -9.24 -14.34
C ASP A 656 5.96 -8.00 -13.48
N SER A 657 4.97 -7.12 -13.31
CA SER A 657 5.05 -5.95 -12.45
C SER A 657 5.20 -6.33 -10.97
N PRO A 658 5.97 -5.58 -10.17
CA PRO A 658 6.07 -5.80 -8.72
C PRO A 658 4.72 -5.65 -8.00
N HIS A 659 3.75 -4.95 -8.59
CA HIS A 659 2.42 -4.75 -8.01
C HIS A 659 1.69 -6.07 -7.72
N ASN A 660 1.75 -7.05 -8.65
CA ASN A 660 1.12 -8.34 -8.44
C ASN A 660 1.80 -9.17 -7.34
N THR A 661 3.13 -9.06 -7.23
CA THR A 661 3.89 -9.65 -6.10
C THR A 661 3.43 -9.03 -4.78
N GLY A 662 3.37 -7.70 -4.73
CA GLY A 662 2.91 -6.97 -3.54
C GLY A 662 1.46 -7.26 -3.18
N TYR A 663 0.57 -7.37 -4.16
CA TYR A 663 -0.83 -7.75 -3.91
C TYR A 663 -0.95 -9.10 -3.18
N VAL A 664 -0.16 -10.10 -3.56
CA VAL A 664 -0.14 -11.39 -2.85
C VAL A 664 0.35 -11.22 -1.41
N TRP A 665 1.42 -10.43 -1.20
CA TRP A 665 1.97 -10.19 0.13
C TRP A 665 1.00 -9.43 1.04
N ALA A 666 0.43 -8.32 0.57
CA ALA A 666 -0.53 -7.54 1.32
C ALA A 666 -1.78 -8.33 1.70
N SER A 667 -2.20 -9.30 0.86
CA SER A 667 -3.32 -10.19 1.18
C SER A 667 -3.01 -11.08 2.40
N MET A 668 -1.77 -11.54 2.55
CA MET A 668 -1.33 -12.29 3.73
C MET A 668 -1.27 -11.41 4.98
N LEU A 669 -0.78 -10.18 4.84
CA LEU A 669 -0.73 -9.21 5.93
C LEU A 669 -2.12 -8.74 6.37
N TRP A 670 -3.06 -8.65 5.43
CA TRP A 670 -4.45 -8.34 5.74
C TRP A 670 -5.12 -9.46 6.54
N ASP A 671 -4.83 -10.73 6.20
CA ASP A 671 -5.28 -11.87 7.00
C ASP A 671 -4.65 -11.85 8.40
N LEU A 672 -3.36 -11.51 8.52
CA LEU A 672 -2.68 -11.33 9.80
C LEU A 672 -3.36 -10.24 10.64
N ASN A 673 -3.64 -9.07 10.06
CA ASN A 673 -4.36 -8.00 10.76
C ASN A 673 -5.67 -8.52 11.36
N TRP A 674 -6.49 -9.21 10.56
CA TRP A 674 -7.77 -9.72 11.04
C TRP A 674 -7.65 -10.83 12.07
N LYS A 675 -6.61 -11.66 12.01
CA LYS A 675 -6.29 -12.61 13.10
C LYS A 675 -6.00 -11.87 14.41
N MET A 676 -5.20 -10.81 14.34
CA MET A 676 -4.89 -9.97 15.50
C MET A 676 -6.12 -9.22 16.02
N VAL A 677 -6.91 -8.61 15.13
CA VAL A 677 -8.16 -7.91 15.50
C VAL A 677 -9.17 -8.87 16.14
N ASN A 678 -9.30 -10.09 15.64
CA ASN A 678 -10.18 -11.09 16.24
C ASN A 678 -9.72 -11.50 17.64
N LYS A 679 -8.42 -11.51 17.90
CA LYS A 679 -7.84 -11.89 19.21
C LYS A 679 -7.87 -10.75 20.22
N TYR A 680 -7.56 -9.52 19.80
CA TYR A 680 -7.30 -8.39 20.70
C TYR A 680 -8.24 -7.19 20.49
N GLY A 681 -9.19 -7.27 19.56
CA GLY A 681 -10.07 -6.18 19.20
C GLY A 681 -9.43 -5.16 18.27
N PHE A 682 -10.18 -4.11 17.96
CA PHE A 682 -9.76 -2.98 17.11
C PHE A 682 -9.72 -1.69 17.94
N SER A 683 -8.71 -0.85 17.68
CA SER A 683 -8.61 0.50 18.21
C SER A 683 -8.48 1.54 17.09
N PRO A 684 -9.27 2.60 17.09
CA PRO A 684 -9.08 3.71 16.16
C PRO A 684 -7.86 4.59 16.51
N ASP A 685 -7.32 4.48 17.73
CA ASP A 685 -6.12 5.21 18.13
C ASP A 685 -4.88 4.56 17.51
N LEU A 686 -4.38 5.19 16.45
CA LEU A 686 -3.18 4.72 15.74
C LEU A 686 -1.87 5.13 16.43
N TYR A 687 -1.91 6.04 17.40
CA TYR A 687 -0.71 6.51 18.11
C TYR A 687 -0.39 5.68 19.37
N ASN A 688 -1.39 5.43 20.20
CA ASN A 688 -1.21 4.82 21.52
C ASN A 688 -2.01 3.54 21.69
N GLY A 689 -2.80 3.14 20.69
CA GLY A 689 -3.61 1.94 20.73
C GLY A 689 -2.76 0.68 20.92
N LYS A 690 -3.35 -0.34 21.57
CA LYS A 690 -2.71 -1.64 21.82
C LYS A 690 -3.62 -2.80 21.42
N ALA A 691 -4.57 -2.55 20.56
CA ALA A 691 -5.48 -3.54 20.02
C ALA A 691 -4.82 -4.34 18.89
N GLY A 692 -5.53 -5.28 18.30
CA GLY A 692 -5.01 -6.18 17.29
C GLY A 692 -4.46 -5.50 16.05
N ASN A 693 -5.13 -4.45 15.55
CA ASN A 693 -4.63 -3.66 14.43
C ASN A 693 -3.30 -2.95 14.73
N ASN A 694 -3.16 -2.38 15.94
CA ASN A 694 -1.89 -1.76 16.36
C ASN A 694 -0.77 -2.80 16.48
N MET A 695 -1.09 -3.99 17.01
CA MET A 695 -0.12 -5.10 17.09
C MET A 695 0.29 -5.59 15.71
N ALA A 696 -0.63 -5.68 14.75
CA ALA A 696 -0.31 -6.06 13.38
C ALA A 696 0.66 -5.05 12.74
N ILE A 697 0.43 -3.74 12.88
CA ILE A 697 1.37 -2.70 12.43
C ILE A 697 2.73 -2.89 13.10
N GLN A 698 2.77 -3.07 14.42
CA GLN A 698 4.03 -3.21 15.16
C GLN A 698 4.82 -4.44 14.74
N LEU A 699 4.15 -5.59 14.51
CA LEU A 699 4.78 -6.82 14.01
C LEU A 699 5.38 -6.61 12.62
N VAL A 700 4.66 -5.97 11.72
CA VAL A 700 5.12 -5.67 10.36
C VAL A 700 6.32 -4.71 10.40
N MET A 701 6.23 -3.61 11.13
CA MET A 701 7.31 -2.62 11.26
C MET A 701 8.58 -3.22 11.85
N THR A 702 8.44 -4.10 12.83
CA THR A 702 9.58 -4.80 13.41
C THR A 702 10.11 -5.88 12.47
N GLY A 703 9.22 -6.59 11.76
CA GLY A 703 9.59 -7.56 10.73
C GLY A 703 10.46 -6.94 9.62
N LEU A 704 10.11 -5.74 9.13
CA LEU A 704 10.92 -5.00 8.16
C LEU A 704 12.37 -4.76 8.63
N LYS A 705 12.56 -4.50 9.93
CA LYS A 705 13.89 -4.30 10.53
C LYS A 705 14.68 -5.61 10.69
N LEU A 706 14.00 -6.75 10.71
CA LEU A 706 14.57 -8.07 10.99
C LEU A 706 14.80 -8.92 9.74
N GLN A 707 14.13 -8.61 8.64
CA GLN A 707 14.31 -9.34 7.38
C GLN A 707 15.70 -9.09 6.77
N PRO A 708 16.25 -10.02 5.98
CA PRO A 708 17.52 -9.81 5.31
C PRO A 708 17.38 -8.76 4.20
N CYS A 709 18.53 -8.28 3.70
CA CYS A 709 18.58 -7.58 2.41
C CYS A 709 18.26 -8.59 1.30
N PHE A 710 17.43 -8.19 0.31
CA PHE A 710 16.86 -9.06 -0.73
C PHE A 710 15.98 -10.19 -0.18
N PRO A 711 14.96 -9.87 0.61
CA PRO A 711 14.10 -10.87 1.21
C PRO A 711 13.17 -11.51 0.18
N GLY A 712 12.91 -12.80 0.32
CA GLY A 712 11.76 -13.45 -0.28
C GLY A 712 10.60 -13.56 0.71
N PHE A 713 9.51 -14.19 0.29
CA PHE A 713 8.29 -14.29 1.09
C PHE A 713 8.48 -15.09 2.39
N VAL A 714 9.29 -16.14 2.36
CA VAL A 714 9.60 -16.92 3.58
C VAL A 714 10.40 -16.07 4.56
N ASP A 715 11.38 -15.31 4.07
CA ASP A 715 12.16 -14.39 4.91
C ASP A 715 11.28 -13.35 5.60
N GLY A 716 10.33 -12.75 4.86
CA GLY A 716 9.37 -11.78 5.39
C GLY A 716 8.46 -12.38 6.47
N ARG A 717 7.90 -13.58 6.24
CA ARG A 717 7.11 -14.32 7.22
C ARG A 717 7.93 -14.60 8.49
N ASP A 718 9.13 -15.12 8.33
CA ASP A 718 10.00 -15.52 9.44
C ASP A 718 10.47 -14.30 10.24
N ALA A 719 10.66 -13.15 9.57
CA ALA A 719 10.96 -11.89 10.24
C ALA A 719 9.78 -11.40 11.10
N ILE A 720 8.53 -11.58 10.66
CA ILE A 720 7.32 -11.27 11.45
C ILE A 720 7.19 -12.21 12.65
N LEU A 721 7.49 -13.51 12.49
CA LEU A 721 7.54 -14.46 13.60
C LEU A 721 8.60 -14.08 14.63
N LYS A 722 9.80 -13.68 14.18
CA LYS A 722 10.85 -13.16 15.07
C LYS A 722 10.44 -11.86 15.75
N ALA A 723 9.72 -10.99 15.07
CA ALA A 723 9.17 -9.79 15.66
C ALA A 723 8.23 -10.11 16.84
N ASP A 724 7.35 -11.09 16.68
CA ASP A 724 6.49 -11.54 17.78
C ASP A 724 7.27 -12.17 18.96
N GLU A 725 8.32 -12.92 18.65
CA GLU A 725 9.22 -13.45 19.70
C GLU A 725 9.87 -12.33 20.53
N GLN A 726 10.32 -11.27 19.88
CA GLN A 726 11.00 -10.16 20.55
C GLN A 726 10.03 -9.26 21.32
N LEU A 727 8.87 -8.96 20.74
CA LEU A 727 7.92 -8.01 21.29
C LEU A 727 6.96 -8.66 22.30
N ASN A 728 6.56 -9.90 22.05
CA ASN A 728 5.44 -10.57 22.71
C ASN A 728 5.79 -11.94 23.27
N ASN A 729 7.07 -12.34 23.27
CA ASN A 729 7.53 -13.69 23.65
C ASN A 729 6.84 -14.82 22.84
N GLY A 730 6.50 -14.57 21.59
CA GLY A 730 5.94 -15.56 20.68
C GLY A 730 4.47 -15.95 20.93
N VAL A 731 3.71 -15.15 21.70
CA VAL A 731 2.31 -15.51 22.06
C VAL A 731 1.34 -15.45 20.86
N ASN A 732 1.75 -14.89 19.73
CA ASN A 732 0.95 -14.76 18.53
C ASN A 732 1.42 -15.66 17.37
N LYS A 733 2.36 -16.58 17.64
CA LYS A 733 2.88 -17.51 16.62
C LYS A 733 1.78 -18.25 15.87
N CYS A 734 0.71 -18.65 16.57
CA CYS A 734 -0.40 -19.38 15.95
C CYS A 734 -1.15 -18.53 14.94
N GLU A 735 -1.54 -17.33 15.32
CA GLU A 735 -2.27 -16.40 14.47
C GLU A 735 -1.44 -16.02 13.24
N ILE A 736 -0.12 -15.82 13.43
CA ILE A 736 0.81 -15.53 12.34
C ILE A 736 0.88 -16.72 11.38
N TRP A 737 1.14 -17.93 11.88
CA TRP A 737 1.17 -19.13 11.05
C TRP A 737 -0.14 -19.41 10.33
N GLU A 738 -1.29 -19.25 11.02
CA GLU A 738 -2.61 -19.41 10.41
C GLU A 738 -2.85 -18.43 9.26
N ALA A 739 -2.41 -17.17 9.39
CA ALA A 739 -2.58 -16.18 8.34
C ALA A 739 -1.75 -16.54 7.09
N PHE A 740 -0.49 -16.89 7.27
CA PHE A 740 0.41 -17.20 6.16
C PHE A 740 0.11 -18.56 5.52
N SER A 741 -0.15 -19.62 6.34
CA SER A 741 -0.45 -20.95 5.82
C SER A 741 -1.75 -20.97 5.01
N ALA A 742 -2.78 -20.20 5.41
CA ALA A 742 -4.04 -20.10 4.66
C ALA A 742 -3.83 -19.63 3.22
N ARG A 743 -2.77 -18.84 2.96
CA ARG A 743 -2.42 -18.32 1.63
C ARG A 743 -1.19 -19.00 1.01
N GLY A 744 -0.87 -20.21 1.46
CA GLY A 744 0.16 -21.06 0.83
C GLY A 744 1.58 -20.76 1.27
N LEU A 745 1.79 -19.97 2.32
CA LEU A 745 3.11 -19.72 2.90
C LEU A 745 3.25 -20.41 4.26
N GLY A 746 2.85 -21.69 4.30
CA GLY A 746 2.91 -22.54 5.49
C GLY A 746 4.32 -22.98 5.87
N TYR A 747 4.41 -23.89 6.86
CA TYR A 747 5.67 -24.30 7.47
C TYR A 747 6.66 -24.91 6.48
N SER A 748 6.22 -25.80 5.59
CA SER A 748 7.08 -26.43 4.59
C SER A 748 7.21 -25.64 3.28
N ALA A 749 6.65 -24.43 3.19
CA ALA A 749 6.80 -23.57 2.03
C ALA A 749 8.28 -23.20 1.81
N LYS A 750 8.68 -23.11 0.54
CA LYS A 750 10.05 -22.75 0.16
C LYS A 750 10.00 -21.59 -0.83
N GLN A 751 10.80 -20.55 -0.59
CA GLN A 751 10.87 -19.42 -1.54
C GLN A 751 11.78 -19.71 -2.74
N GLY A 752 12.75 -20.62 -2.64
CA GLY A 752 13.77 -20.74 -3.68
C GLY A 752 14.73 -19.56 -3.63
N SER A 753 15.06 -19.01 -4.79
CA SER A 753 15.83 -17.78 -4.90
C SER A 753 14.90 -16.57 -4.76
N SER A 754 15.20 -15.64 -3.87
CA SER A 754 14.46 -14.39 -3.74
C SER A 754 14.50 -13.54 -5.01
N ASN A 755 15.38 -13.85 -5.95
CA ASN A 755 15.45 -13.23 -7.27
C ASN A 755 14.75 -14.06 -8.37
N SER A 756 13.75 -14.88 -7.97
CA SER A 756 12.89 -15.63 -8.89
C SER A 756 11.47 -15.77 -8.32
N ARG A 757 10.46 -15.41 -9.10
CA ARG A 757 9.04 -15.62 -8.74
C ARG A 757 8.50 -17.00 -9.11
N THR A 758 9.31 -17.83 -9.78
CA THR A 758 8.82 -19.07 -10.41
C THR A 758 9.30 -20.35 -9.72
N ASP A 759 10.30 -20.29 -8.87
CA ASP A 759 10.93 -21.46 -8.23
C ASP A 759 10.42 -21.75 -6.81
N GLY A 760 9.67 -20.82 -6.19
CA GLY A 760 9.06 -21.00 -4.89
C GLY A 760 8.07 -22.20 -4.85
N THR A 761 7.79 -22.75 -3.69
CA THR A 761 6.82 -23.83 -3.50
C THR A 761 5.86 -23.48 -2.37
N GLU A 762 4.57 -23.38 -2.69
CA GLU A 762 3.53 -23.13 -1.68
C GLU A 762 3.28 -24.37 -0.81
N ALA A 763 2.92 -24.11 0.44
CA ALA A 763 2.46 -25.12 1.40
C ALA A 763 1.42 -24.52 2.34
N PHE A 764 0.48 -25.35 2.79
CA PHE A 764 -0.65 -24.93 3.63
C PHE A 764 -0.60 -25.53 5.04
N ASP A 765 0.52 -26.14 5.39
CA ASP A 765 0.73 -26.82 6.66
C ASP A 765 1.12 -25.85 7.77
N MET A 766 0.77 -26.26 8.99
CA MET A 766 1.21 -25.60 10.22
C MET A 766 2.46 -26.30 10.74
N PRO A 767 3.32 -25.61 11.53
CA PRO A 767 4.41 -26.29 12.23
C PRO A 767 3.91 -27.44 13.12
N PRO A 768 4.77 -28.43 13.41
CA PRO A 768 4.45 -29.47 14.39
C PRO A 768 4.01 -28.88 15.74
N VAL A 769 3.07 -29.52 16.40
CA VAL A 769 2.47 -29.05 17.67
C VAL A 769 3.53 -28.79 18.75
N GLU A 770 4.58 -29.60 18.72
CA GLU A 770 5.71 -29.49 19.64
C GLU A 770 6.56 -28.24 19.45
N GLU A 771 6.57 -27.68 18.22
CA GLU A 771 7.31 -26.45 17.88
C GLU A 771 6.44 -25.21 18.06
N LEU A 772 5.13 -25.37 17.92
CA LEU A 772 4.22 -24.23 18.00
C LEU A 772 4.10 -23.70 19.42
N GLU A 773 4.27 -24.56 20.47
CA GLU A 773 3.91 -24.24 21.86
C GLU A 773 2.56 -23.49 21.97
N CYS A 774 1.87 -23.39 20.82
CA CYS A 774 0.51 -22.94 20.83
C CYS A 774 -0.19 -23.90 21.77
N LYS A 775 -0.54 -23.48 22.95
CA LYS A 775 -1.71 -24.07 23.55
C LYS A 775 -2.77 -23.91 22.46
N LEU A 776 -2.91 -24.94 21.63
CA LEU A 776 -4.20 -25.22 21.07
C LEU A 776 -5.10 -25.13 22.28
N ALA A 777 -5.80 -24.04 22.45
CA ALA A 777 -7.05 -24.06 23.09
C ALA A 777 -7.86 -25.05 22.25
N THR A 778 -7.64 -26.30 22.53
CA THR A 778 -8.65 -27.34 22.54
C THR A 778 -9.54 -27.07 23.77
N SER A 779 -9.94 -25.82 23.99
CA SER A 779 -11.35 -25.60 24.13
C SER A 779 -11.85 -26.03 22.74
N ASP A 780 -12.31 -27.32 22.68
CA ASP A 780 -13.33 -27.58 21.71
C ASP A 780 -14.00 -26.30 21.29
N VAL A 781 -13.74 -25.83 20.07
CA VAL A 781 -14.74 -25.10 19.32
C VAL A 781 -15.76 -26.20 19.05
N LYS A 782 -16.46 -26.64 20.08
CA LYS A 782 -17.85 -26.96 20.00
C LYS A 782 -18.39 -25.72 19.33
N GLN A 783 -18.56 -25.82 18.02
CA GLN A 783 -19.35 -24.91 17.21
C GLN A 783 -20.48 -24.51 18.13
N SER A 784 -20.39 -23.28 18.69
CA SER A 784 -21.25 -22.85 19.78
C SER A 784 -22.69 -23.05 19.28
N THR A 785 -23.31 -24.10 19.73
CA THR A 785 -24.70 -24.40 19.40
C THR A 785 -25.62 -23.31 19.92
N PHE A 786 -25.02 -22.33 20.64
CA PHE A 786 -25.69 -21.18 21.22
C PHE A 786 -26.16 -20.19 20.15
N GLN A 787 -27.43 -20.27 19.81
CA GLN A 787 -28.11 -19.37 18.88
C GLN A 787 -29.01 -18.42 19.64
N MET A 788 -29.06 -17.16 19.18
CA MET A 788 -29.91 -16.11 19.71
C MET A 788 -30.69 -15.44 18.57
N TYR A 789 -32.01 -15.48 18.63
CA TYR A 789 -32.89 -14.87 17.62
C TYR A 789 -34.30 -14.50 18.18
N PRO A 790 -35.01 -13.53 17.55
CA PRO A 790 -34.56 -12.67 16.49
C PRO A 790 -33.56 -11.63 17.00
N ASN A 791 -32.67 -11.19 16.14
CA ASN A 791 -31.79 -10.06 16.39
C ASN A 791 -31.60 -9.30 15.06
N PRO A 792 -32.17 -8.10 14.92
CA PRO A 792 -32.85 -7.26 15.93
C PRO A 792 -34.13 -7.84 16.58
N ALA A 793 -34.32 -7.54 17.86
CA ALA A 793 -35.47 -8.00 18.65
C ALA A 793 -36.46 -6.87 18.94
N LYS A 794 -37.73 -7.22 19.06
CA LYS A 794 -38.77 -6.36 19.63
C LYS A 794 -38.93 -6.64 21.13
N ASP A 795 -39.73 -7.61 21.46
CA ASP A 795 -40.16 -7.84 22.85
C ASP A 795 -39.51 -9.04 23.50
N VAL A 796 -38.99 -9.97 22.70
CA VAL A 796 -38.46 -11.26 23.14
C VAL A 796 -37.28 -11.70 22.28
N VAL A 797 -36.29 -12.32 22.93
CA VAL A 797 -35.18 -13.04 22.29
C VAL A 797 -35.19 -14.49 22.74
N TYR A 798 -35.09 -15.40 21.79
CA TYR A 798 -34.95 -16.83 22.05
C TYR A 798 -33.50 -17.24 22.04
N ILE A 799 -33.13 -18.10 22.97
CA ILE A 799 -31.83 -18.70 23.05
C ILE A 799 -32.02 -20.19 22.82
N VAL A 800 -31.20 -20.75 21.94
CA VAL A 800 -31.18 -22.19 21.68
C VAL A 800 -29.78 -22.72 21.88
N ASP A 801 -29.65 -23.70 22.79
CA ASP A 801 -28.38 -24.44 22.96
C ASP A 801 -28.69 -25.84 23.52
N LYS A 802 -28.15 -26.87 22.85
CA LYS A 802 -28.35 -28.30 23.20
C LYS A 802 -27.58 -28.69 24.46
N SER A 803 -26.61 -27.91 24.87
CA SER A 803 -25.75 -28.20 26.02
C SER A 803 -26.31 -27.67 27.35
N ILE A 804 -27.22 -26.71 27.32
CA ILE A 804 -27.81 -26.08 28.51
C ILE A 804 -28.97 -26.91 29.00
N LYS A 805 -28.82 -27.48 30.21
CA LYS A 805 -29.84 -28.32 30.83
C LYS A 805 -30.50 -27.67 32.06
N ASN A 806 -29.91 -26.59 32.56
CA ASN A 806 -30.39 -25.89 33.76
C ASN A 806 -30.73 -24.42 33.43
N ASP A 807 -31.48 -23.80 34.35
CA ASP A 807 -31.71 -22.34 34.27
C ASP A 807 -30.39 -21.59 34.31
N ILE A 808 -30.27 -20.55 33.50
CA ILE A 808 -29.06 -19.72 33.43
C ILE A 808 -29.38 -18.26 33.76
N LYS A 809 -28.48 -17.60 34.44
CA LYS A 809 -28.54 -16.16 34.69
C LYS A 809 -28.14 -15.39 33.44
N VAL A 810 -28.89 -14.37 33.11
CA VAL A 810 -28.63 -13.47 32.01
C VAL A 810 -28.60 -12.03 32.50
N ASP A 811 -27.49 -11.35 32.33
CA ASP A 811 -27.35 -9.93 32.57
C ASP A 811 -27.43 -9.19 31.22
N ILE A 812 -28.26 -8.18 31.12
CA ILE A 812 -28.36 -7.29 29.96
C ILE A 812 -27.59 -6.01 30.34
N VAL A 813 -26.60 -5.68 29.56
CA VAL A 813 -25.67 -4.57 29.81
C VAL A 813 -25.80 -3.54 28.69
N ASP A 814 -25.89 -2.27 29.01
CA ASP A 814 -25.87 -1.20 28.01
C ASP A 814 -24.43 -0.93 27.50
N MET A 815 -24.31 -0.05 26.52
CA MET A 815 -23.03 0.28 25.91
C MET A 815 -22.06 1.03 26.85
N THR A 816 -22.53 1.49 28.02
CA THR A 816 -21.66 2.10 29.07
C THR A 816 -21.10 1.06 30.03
N GLY A 817 -21.49 -0.21 29.89
CA GLY A 817 -21.12 -1.30 30.80
C GLY A 817 -22.03 -1.45 32.00
N LYS A 818 -23.12 -0.68 32.09
CA LYS A 818 -24.09 -0.75 33.19
C LYS A 818 -25.07 -1.91 32.96
N VAL A 819 -25.27 -2.77 33.95
CA VAL A 819 -26.32 -3.78 33.94
C VAL A 819 -27.67 -3.09 34.03
N VAL A 820 -28.50 -3.21 33.00
CA VAL A 820 -29.84 -2.62 32.90
C VAL A 820 -30.93 -3.60 33.29
N SER A 821 -30.68 -4.91 33.17
CA SER A 821 -31.61 -5.97 33.60
C SER A 821 -30.84 -7.25 33.90
N THR A 822 -31.31 -7.98 34.89
CA THR A 822 -30.88 -9.36 35.21
C THR A 822 -32.06 -10.27 35.27
N SER A 823 -32.01 -11.44 34.64
CA SER A 823 -33.08 -12.44 34.66
C SER A 823 -32.52 -13.85 34.74
N ASN A 824 -33.26 -14.76 35.34
CA ASN A 824 -33.02 -16.21 35.24
C ASN A 824 -33.85 -16.78 34.10
N VAL A 825 -33.19 -17.30 33.10
CA VAL A 825 -33.80 -17.87 31.91
C VAL A 825 -34.02 -19.35 32.15
N LYS A 826 -35.31 -19.74 32.13
CA LYS A 826 -35.70 -21.15 32.16
C LYS A 826 -35.62 -21.76 30.78
N PHE A 827 -35.05 -22.94 30.68
CA PHE A 827 -35.01 -23.72 29.44
C PHE A 827 -36.12 -24.75 29.42
N ASP A 828 -37.01 -24.67 28.41
CA ASP A 828 -37.95 -25.72 28.07
C ASP A 828 -37.38 -26.55 26.92
N GLY A 829 -36.80 -27.70 27.30
CA GLY A 829 -35.98 -28.52 26.39
C GLY A 829 -34.64 -27.85 26.02
N GLN A 830 -34.50 -27.33 24.81
CA GLN A 830 -33.29 -26.70 24.30
C GLN A 830 -33.44 -25.19 24.08
N LYS A 831 -34.58 -24.59 24.44
CA LYS A 831 -34.96 -23.23 24.17
C LYS A 831 -35.25 -22.45 25.45
N GLY A 832 -34.55 -21.33 25.62
CA GLY A 832 -34.80 -20.32 26.66
C GLY A 832 -35.36 -19.04 26.06
N THR A 833 -36.00 -18.22 26.91
CA THR A 833 -36.63 -16.96 26.50
C THR A 833 -36.14 -15.82 27.39
N VAL A 834 -35.67 -14.70 26.76
CA VAL A 834 -35.31 -13.45 27.44
C VAL A 834 -36.31 -12.38 26.99
N SER A 835 -37.02 -11.77 27.95
CA SER A 835 -37.86 -10.58 27.67
C SER A 835 -36.94 -9.36 27.45
N THR A 836 -37.26 -8.59 26.43
CA THR A 836 -36.66 -7.31 26.09
C THR A 836 -37.65 -6.15 26.08
N ASP A 837 -38.93 -6.39 26.51
CA ASP A 837 -40.05 -5.45 26.46
C ASP A 837 -39.73 -4.08 27.08
N ASN A 838 -39.03 -4.10 28.22
CA ASN A 838 -38.72 -2.93 29.02
C ASN A 838 -37.42 -2.24 28.62
N LEU A 839 -36.77 -2.68 27.54
CA LEU A 839 -35.53 -2.06 27.06
C LEU A 839 -35.86 -0.95 26.05
N PRO A 840 -35.33 0.23 26.19
CA PRO A 840 -35.33 1.25 25.14
C PRO A 840 -34.70 0.73 23.84
N LYS A 841 -35.06 1.34 22.71
CA LYS A 841 -34.36 1.05 21.43
C LYS A 841 -32.86 1.32 21.59
N GLY A 842 -32.04 0.40 21.12
CA GLY A 842 -30.59 0.54 21.27
C GLY A 842 -29.83 -0.77 21.14
N ILE A 843 -28.54 -0.70 21.42
CA ILE A 843 -27.62 -1.83 21.40
C ILE A 843 -27.32 -2.23 22.83
N TYR A 844 -27.35 -3.54 23.11
CA TYR A 844 -27.08 -4.13 24.41
C TYR A 844 -26.15 -5.33 24.26
N ILE A 845 -25.47 -5.68 25.34
CA ILE A 845 -24.70 -6.92 25.47
C ILE A 845 -25.43 -7.84 26.45
N LEU A 846 -25.80 -9.02 26.03
CA LEU A 846 -26.34 -10.07 26.88
C LEU A 846 -25.19 -10.95 27.35
N LYS A 847 -25.05 -11.10 28.66
CA LYS A 847 -24.08 -12.00 29.30
C LYS A 847 -24.81 -13.17 29.92
N PHE A 848 -24.54 -14.37 29.45
CA PHE A 848 -25.17 -15.62 29.87
C PHE A 848 -24.17 -16.40 30.75
N GLU A 849 -24.50 -16.59 32.01
CA GLU A 849 -23.72 -17.42 32.91
C GLU A 849 -24.13 -18.89 32.75
N THR A 850 -23.35 -19.66 32.02
CA THR A 850 -23.56 -21.10 31.79
C THR A 850 -22.66 -21.95 32.69
N GLY A 851 -22.99 -23.22 32.89
CA GLY A 851 -22.12 -24.13 33.64
C GLY A 851 -20.71 -24.34 33.07
N ASN A 852 -20.47 -23.90 31.82
CA ASN A 852 -19.20 -23.98 31.09
C ASN A 852 -18.51 -22.61 30.91
N GLY A 853 -18.99 -21.57 31.58
CA GLY A 853 -18.44 -20.21 31.50
C GLY A 853 -19.45 -19.16 31.03
N THR A 854 -19.00 -17.92 30.86
CA THR A 854 -19.85 -16.81 30.41
C THR A 854 -19.84 -16.69 28.90
N ILE A 855 -21.04 -16.67 28.29
CA ILE A 855 -21.24 -16.39 26.87
C ILE A 855 -21.76 -14.98 26.71
N THR A 856 -21.21 -14.20 25.78
CA THR A 856 -21.68 -12.85 25.48
C THR A 856 -22.24 -12.77 24.05
N LYS A 857 -23.38 -12.07 23.88
CA LYS A 857 -23.99 -11.82 22.57
C LYS A 857 -24.48 -10.37 22.49
N LYS A 858 -24.29 -9.75 21.34
CA LYS A 858 -24.84 -8.41 21.02
C LYS A 858 -26.33 -8.54 20.70
N LEU A 859 -27.14 -7.70 21.30
CA LEU A 859 -28.58 -7.56 21.01
C LEU A 859 -28.85 -6.18 20.42
N ILE A 860 -29.58 -6.13 19.33
CA ILE A 860 -30.15 -4.91 18.76
C ILE A 860 -31.64 -4.89 19.12
N LYS A 861 -32.08 -3.88 19.87
CA LYS A 861 -33.49 -3.65 20.26
C LYS A 861 -34.11 -2.62 19.32
N ASN A 862 -35.15 -3.01 18.60
CA ASN A 862 -35.94 -2.15 17.71
C ASN A 862 -37.09 -1.42 18.40
#